data_f468dceeba4a78130e2f6b1cc0c1b3b0
#
_entry.id   f468dceeba4a78130e2f6b1cc0c1b3b0
#
_cell.length_a   1.000
_cell.length_b   1.000
_cell.length_c   1.000
_cell.angle_alpha   90.00
_cell.angle_beta   90.00
_cell.angle_gamma   90.00
#
_symmetry.space_group_name_H-M   'P 1'
#
loop_
_entity.id
_entity.type
_entity.pdbx_description
1 polymer ?
#
loop_
_entity_poly.entity_id
_entity_poly.type
_entity_poly.pdbx_seq_one_letter_code
_entity_poly.pdbx_strand_id
1 'polypeptide(L)'
;VVGVTDPAGDAVWRAADAAVLARCWERACRTGALTAVVTGDAGAGKSRLVRGLAARVEAEGGLVVSGAAVDVGEQLPLWPVATGLRRLLRTPDDAPPAARTARDVLEQGRAELAPLLEPGPAAPMPSGGHLLELVRRVLVELADAAPVLVVVDDLHWADRTTRELLVSLVAHLGEEPVLVVATARSDALDAGHPLRRMLPELARDRAVRTLELGPLPREDVEGIVRREGGDDDLAALVWDRSGGNAFIVAETLAAVSEGAADGLSPGLRGLVLGRLAGLSRLAQTVVAALSLGEEPVAHRLLAEVVGADEDDLLTALREAAEAAMVTVDPQGEAYQLRHGLMRDVVAGELMPGERRSLHRRYALALETAMGPGGADTAATGTADPAITLRWAHHWARADDPERALPAVVHAADVAERMHEFGTAHRHWMAALELSTERATPAAGLLPGRTPRALLPADRDAGVLLRHAADTAQLAGEYDAAVTLLRRLVPDPARASAGELPAVVRLGRSLLDAGRTADAVAVLHDAGRTAGRAGNDPSLASVHAAYAEALLITGDVSGARQEAERALAVSRAGGEQAEQAPMLATLGFALAYLENPDAGLAAVAEGLMIAERSGDPAAVGRAYQAWADLLSGPLGELHEGVEIARQGVARMRDLGLARSVGVRLLATAANGLFRLGRWSEASDAVDEAWALRPTGADALEVRLSRCRLQVGRGEFVEADEDLRAVDLLALDGTGEDAPPAGAPDDPDPDADADAPVAPRRGTVASRYRVPLLTLRAGIEMWRGRPDLARDLVARGLDVAEHTPDDVFLVAPLVWHGLRAEAEAVAHGMATDRAAMERLGHHVTHLEGRVPHTVPALRRTVLAYVHMCRAEAGRAAGAPDPVAWGKVAETWSGLLHPYPAAYALLRRADALLVTGARHGDAARVLRAAAETAAAMGARPFLDEISALARRARIDIAHAGDAVVTGGSVTAARGAAERRAPELAGLTPREHEILAVLAEGLSNREIAQRLFISERTVAVHVS
;
A
#
# COMPACT_ATOMS: atom_id res chain seq x y z
N VAL A 1 20.01 -4.64 -47.78
CA VAL A 1 19.15 -5.51 -46.94
C VAL A 1 20.08 -6.34 -46.05
N VAL A 2 20.54 -5.78 -44.98
CA VAL A 2 21.14 -6.59 -43.89
C VAL A 2 20.21 -6.46 -42.72
N GLY A 3 19.34 -7.45 -42.58
CA GLY A 3 18.54 -7.63 -41.38
C GLY A 3 19.45 -8.00 -40.23
N VAL A 4 19.81 -7.05 -39.38
CA VAL A 4 20.45 -7.31 -38.10
C VAL A 4 19.37 -7.76 -37.10
N THR A 5 18.95 -9.01 -37.24
CA THR A 5 18.16 -9.73 -36.23
C THR A 5 18.69 -11.16 -36.14
N ASP A 6 19.90 -11.30 -35.61
CA ASP A 6 20.34 -12.58 -35.08
C ASP A 6 20.19 -12.53 -33.54
N PRO A 7 19.22 -13.25 -32.95
CA PRO A 7 19.03 -13.30 -31.51
C PRO A 7 20.27 -13.81 -30.76
N ALA A 8 21.17 -14.54 -31.42
CA ALA A 8 22.47 -14.98 -30.89
C ALA A 8 23.53 -13.85 -30.86
N GLY A 9 23.42 -12.82 -31.73
CA GLY A 9 24.33 -11.68 -31.77
C GLY A 9 24.10 -10.63 -30.68
N ASP A 10 22.85 -10.51 -30.20
CA ASP A 10 22.45 -9.49 -29.23
C ASP A 10 23.06 -9.70 -27.82
N ALA A 11 23.30 -10.93 -27.41
CA ALA A 11 23.91 -11.27 -26.10
C ALA A 11 25.40 -10.89 -25.99
N VAL A 12 26.06 -10.61 -27.11
CA VAL A 12 27.53 -10.45 -27.17
C VAL A 12 27.98 -9.02 -26.82
N TRP A 13 27.10 -8.03 -26.88
CA TRP A 13 27.44 -6.63 -26.60
C TRP A 13 27.67 -6.32 -25.11
N ARG A 14 27.04 -7.08 -24.22
CA ARG A 14 27.17 -6.97 -22.75
C ARG A 14 27.27 -8.36 -22.15
N ALA A 15 28.26 -9.11 -22.55
CA ALA A 15 28.40 -10.52 -22.19
C ALA A 15 28.42 -10.76 -20.67
N ALA A 16 29.08 -9.86 -19.91
CA ALA A 16 29.14 -9.93 -18.45
C ALA A 16 27.75 -9.71 -17.81
N ASP A 17 27.03 -8.69 -18.26
CA ASP A 17 25.70 -8.33 -17.79
C ASP A 17 24.66 -9.40 -18.18
N ALA A 18 24.74 -9.90 -19.42
CA ALA A 18 23.91 -11.01 -19.90
C ALA A 18 24.12 -12.28 -19.06
N ALA A 19 25.38 -12.57 -18.66
CA ALA A 19 25.68 -13.69 -17.77
C ALA A 19 25.09 -13.51 -16.36
N VAL A 20 24.96 -12.26 -15.86
CA VAL A 20 24.26 -11.99 -14.58
C VAL A 20 22.80 -12.34 -14.69
N LEU A 21 22.09 -11.83 -15.70
CA LEU A 21 20.68 -12.13 -15.91
C LEU A 21 20.42 -13.62 -16.19
N ALA A 22 21.31 -14.28 -16.95
CA ALA A 22 21.24 -15.71 -17.17
C ALA A 22 21.34 -16.52 -15.85
N ARG A 23 22.24 -16.14 -14.95
CA ARG A 23 22.32 -16.74 -13.62
C ARG A 23 21.05 -16.46 -12.76
N CYS A 24 20.45 -15.29 -12.90
CA CYS A 24 19.17 -15.00 -12.26
C CYS A 24 18.08 -15.95 -12.76
N TRP A 25 18.00 -16.17 -14.08
CA TRP A 25 17.08 -17.12 -14.69
C TRP A 25 17.30 -18.54 -14.20
N GLU A 26 18.54 -19.04 -14.28
CA GLU A 26 18.89 -20.38 -13.81
C GLU A 26 18.60 -20.59 -12.31
N ARG A 27 18.75 -19.52 -11.52
CA ARG A 27 18.43 -19.55 -10.10
C ARG A 27 16.91 -19.55 -9.88
N ALA A 28 16.14 -18.72 -10.58
CA ALA A 28 14.67 -18.71 -10.50
C ALA A 28 14.09 -20.09 -10.84
N CYS A 29 14.59 -20.74 -11.88
CA CYS A 29 14.19 -22.09 -12.24
C CYS A 29 14.50 -23.18 -11.18
N ARG A 30 15.50 -22.97 -10.31
CA ARG A 30 15.95 -23.99 -9.35
C ARG A 30 15.50 -23.73 -7.91
N THR A 31 15.40 -22.49 -7.50
CA THR A 31 15.23 -22.11 -6.09
C THR A 31 14.00 -21.26 -5.81
N GLY A 32 13.21 -20.95 -6.84
CA GLY A 32 12.01 -20.13 -6.71
C GLY A 32 12.18 -18.70 -7.21
N ALA A 33 11.13 -17.91 -7.08
CA ALA A 33 10.98 -16.61 -7.70
C ALA A 33 12.13 -15.62 -7.39
N LEU A 34 12.52 -14.85 -8.40
CA LEU A 34 13.53 -13.82 -8.29
C LEU A 34 13.12 -12.59 -9.10
N THR A 35 13.50 -11.42 -8.64
CA THR A 35 13.30 -10.16 -9.37
C THR A 35 14.66 -9.55 -9.71
N ALA A 36 14.85 -9.12 -10.97
CA ALA A 36 16.01 -8.39 -11.41
C ALA A 36 15.59 -6.98 -11.86
N VAL A 37 16.21 -5.95 -11.31
CA VAL A 37 15.99 -4.56 -11.72
C VAL A 37 17.21 -4.07 -12.47
N VAL A 38 17.04 -3.74 -13.76
CA VAL A 38 18.11 -3.27 -14.64
C VAL A 38 17.98 -1.75 -14.79
N THR A 39 18.93 -1.01 -14.23
CA THR A 39 18.98 0.45 -14.32
C THR A 39 20.13 0.89 -15.23
N GLY A 40 20.08 2.14 -15.67
CA GLY A 40 21.15 2.77 -16.49
C GLY A 40 20.59 3.89 -17.34
N ASP A 41 21.47 4.72 -17.87
CA ASP A 41 21.10 5.88 -18.66
C ASP A 41 20.37 5.51 -19.97
N ALA A 42 19.78 6.52 -20.58
CA ALA A 42 19.16 6.39 -21.90
C ALA A 42 20.18 5.86 -22.93
N GLY A 43 19.79 4.83 -23.71
CA GLY A 43 20.67 4.22 -24.71
C GLY A 43 21.73 3.24 -24.16
N ALA A 44 21.77 2.97 -22.84
CA ALA A 44 22.70 2.00 -22.25
C ALA A 44 22.52 0.55 -22.74
N GLY A 45 21.41 0.23 -23.43
CA GLY A 45 21.16 -1.10 -24.00
C GLY A 45 20.30 -2.01 -23.12
N LYS A 46 19.55 -1.47 -22.12
CA LYS A 46 18.69 -2.21 -21.19
C LYS A 46 17.70 -3.13 -21.90
N SER A 47 16.85 -2.59 -22.76
CA SER A 47 15.81 -3.33 -23.50
C SER A 47 16.41 -4.37 -24.46
N ARG A 48 17.61 -4.11 -25.01
CA ARG A 48 18.33 -5.07 -25.85
C ARG A 48 18.83 -6.27 -25.02
N LEU A 49 19.40 -5.98 -23.86
CA LEU A 49 19.88 -7.02 -22.91
C LEU A 49 18.72 -7.93 -22.46
N VAL A 50 17.58 -7.35 -22.13
CA VAL A 50 16.39 -8.11 -21.66
C VAL A 50 15.76 -8.89 -22.81
N ARG A 51 15.71 -8.36 -24.03
CA ARG A 51 15.26 -9.11 -25.22
C ARG A 51 16.17 -10.31 -25.52
N GLY A 52 17.48 -10.17 -25.34
CA GLY A 52 18.42 -11.29 -25.46
C GLY A 52 18.14 -12.40 -24.43
N LEU A 53 17.82 -12.02 -23.19
CA LEU A 53 17.37 -12.99 -22.18
C LEU A 53 16.04 -13.65 -22.58
N ALA A 54 15.06 -12.88 -23.04
CA ALA A 54 13.77 -13.41 -23.45
C ALA A 54 13.90 -14.45 -24.57
N ALA A 55 14.69 -14.16 -25.61
CA ALA A 55 14.96 -15.09 -26.69
C ALA A 55 15.65 -16.39 -26.19
N ARG A 56 16.57 -16.29 -25.23
CA ARG A 56 17.19 -17.45 -24.59
C ARG A 56 16.15 -18.29 -23.83
N VAL A 57 15.29 -17.63 -23.04
CA VAL A 57 14.24 -18.30 -22.26
C VAL A 57 13.28 -19.05 -23.19
N GLU A 58 12.85 -18.43 -24.28
CA GLU A 58 12.00 -19.08 -25.30
C GLU A 58 12.70 -20.29 -25.96
N ALA A 59 14.00 -20.16 -26.27
CA ALA A 59 14.79 -21.26 -26.81
C ALA A 59 14.99 -22.42 -25.80
N GLU A 60 15.03 -22.14 -24.52
CA GLU A 60 15.09 -23.13 -23.43
C GLU A 60 13.72 -23.72 -23.09
N GLY A 61 12.63 -23.27 -23.75
CA GLY A 61 11.26 -23.78 -23.56
C GLY A 61 10.51 -23.09 -22.42
N GLY A 62 11.01 -21.97 -21.88
CA GLY A 62 10.32 -21.13 -20.90
C GLY A 62 9.27 -20.23 -21.55
N LEU A 63 8.41 -19.65 -20.73
CA LEU A 63 7.36 -18.71 -21.15
C LEU A 63 7.82 -17.27 -20.94
N VAL A 64 7.47 -16.38 -21.86
CA VAL A 64 7.82 -14.96 -21.77
C VAL A 64 6.55 -14.10 -21.78
N VAL A 65 6.33 -13.38 -20.69
CA VAL A 65 5.30 -12.33 -20.53
C VAL A 65 6.01 -10.99 -20.57
N SER A 66 6.01 -10.31 -21.73
CA SER A 66 6.79 -9.08 -21.91
C SER A 66 5.93 -7.93 -22.39
N GLY A 67 6.13 -6.77 -21.78
CA GLY A 67 5.54 -5.50 -22.21
C GLY A 67 6.34 -4.30 -21.70
N ALA A 68 6.14 -3.16 -22.38
CA ALA A 68 6.76 -1.90 -22.02
C ALA A 68 5.74 -0.93 -21.42
N ALA A 69 6.16 -0.19 -20.41
CA ALA A 69 5.43 1.00 -19.98
C ALA A 69 5.75 2.16 -20.92
N VAL A 70 4.78 3.02 -21.17
CA VAL A 70 4.92 4.14 -22.13
C VAL A 70 4.57 5.46 -21.45
N ASP A 71 5.27 6.52 -21.82
CA ASP A 71 5.03 7.89 -21.32
C ASP A 71 3.83 8.52 -22.05
N VAL A 72 2.67 7.90 -21.89
CA VAL A 72 1.43 8.48 -22.43
C VAL A 72 0.47 8.57 -21.27
N GLY A 73 0.18 9.76 -20.84
CA GLY A 73 -0.70 10.05 -19.71
C GLY A 73 -1.55 8.92 -19.23
N GLU A 74 -2.09 8.52 -18.45
CA GLU A 74 -2.85 7.46 -17.79
C GLU A 74 -3.15 6.24 -18.64
N GLN A 75 -2.32 5.25 -18.48
CA GLN A 75 -2.50 3.91 -19.05
C GLN A 75 -3.56 3.13 -18.26
N LEU A 76 -4.17 2.16 -18.94
CA LEU A 76 -4.91 1.11 -18.22
C LEU A 76 -3.99 0.42 -17.20
N PRO A 77 -4.51 0.08 -16.01
CA PRO A 77 -3.74 -0.65 -15.02
C PRO A 77 -3.10 -1.91 -15.58
N LEU A 78 -1.84 -2.15 -15.24
CA LEU A 78 -1.07 -3.35 -15.64
C LEU A 78 -0.86 -3.50 -17.15
N TRP A 79 -0.89 -2.42 -17.92
CA TRP A 79 -0.75 -2.44 -19.37
C TRP A 79 0.43 -3.29 -19.88
N PRO A 80 1.66 -3.22 -19.33
CA PRO A 80 2.77 -4.04 -19.78
C PRO A 80 2.49 -5.55 -19.66
N VAL A 81 1.93 -5.96 -18.54
CA VAL A 81 1.61 -7.38 -18.30
C VAL A 81 0.45 -7.84 -19.17
N ALA A 82 -0.60 -7.03 -19.26
CA ALA A 82 -1.75 -7.31 -20.13
C ALA A 82 -1.32 -7.51 -21.58
N THR A 83 -0.39 -6.71 -22.06
CA THR A 83 0.17 -6.83 -23.42
C THR A 83 0.92 -8.16 -23.58
N GLY A 84 1.74 -8.56 -22.61
CA GLY A 84 2.41 -9.85 -22.61
C GLY A 84 1.46 -11.04 -22.59
N LEU A 85 0.41 -11.00 -21.79
CA LEU A 85 -0.61 -12.06 -21.72
C LEU A 85 -1.43 -12.16 -23.02
N ARG A 86 -1.80 -11.01 -23.62
CA ARG A 86 -2.46 -10.99 -24.95
C ARG A 86 -1.60 -11.64 -26.03
N ARG A 87 -0.28 -11.45 -25.97
CA ARG A 87 0.66 -12.10 -26.89
C ARG A 87 0.63 -13.62 -26.73
N LEU A 88 0.63 -14.14 -25.52
CA LEU A 88 0.52 -15.57 -25.25
C LEU A 88 -0.81 -16.15 -25.73
N LEU A 89 -1.93 -15.44 -25.59
CA LEU A 89 -3.23 -15.87 -26.12
C LEU A 89 -3.27 -16.02 -27.65
N ARG A 90 -2.45 -15.25 -28.37
CA ARG A 90 -2.33 -15.32 -29.84
C ARG A 90 -1.31 -16.36 -30.31
N THR A 91 -0.82 -17.21 -29.41
CA THR A 91 0.14 -18.27 -29.74
C THR A 91 -0.45 -19.18 -30.82
N PRO A 92 0.23 -19.41 -31.96
CA PRO A 92 -0.27 -20.26 -33.05
C PRO A 92 -0.19 -21.74 -32.67
N ASP A 93 -0.95 -22.58 -33.40
CA ASP A 93 -1.05 -24.02 -33.10
C ASP A 93 0.24 -24.81 -33.31
N ASP A 94 1.14 -24.29 -34.12
CA ASP A 94 2.47 -24.89 -34.39
C ASP A 94 3.56 -24.46 -33.42
N ALA A 95 3.24 -23.62 -32.44
CA ALA A 95 4.17 -23.16 -31.41
C ALA A 95 4.63 -24.29 -30.46
N PRO A 96 5.73 -24.07 -29.70
CA PRO A 96 6.21 -25.03 -28.69
C PRO A 96 5.12 -25.46 -27.69
N PRO A 97 5.19 -26.70 -27.16
CA PRO A 97 4.15 -27.25 -26.26
C PRO A 97 3.84 -26.36 -25.06
N ALA A 98 4.86 -25.80 -24.40
CA ALA A 98 4.69 -24.91 -23.24
C ALA A 98 3.86 -23.64 -23.58
N ALA A 99 4.13 -23.01 -24.72
CA ALA A 99 3.40 -21.83 -25.17
C ALA A 99 1.93 -22.14 -25.51
N ARG A 100 1.66 -23.32 -26.06
CA ARG A 100 0.27 -23.80 -26.30
C ARG A 100 -0.46 -24.09 -24.99
N THR A 101 0.19 -24.76 -24.03
CA THR A 101 -0.37 -24.98 -22.69
C THR A 101 -0.67 -23.64 -22.01
N ALA A 102 0.23 -22.66 -22.10
CA ALA A 102 0.02 -21.31 -21.57
C ALA A 102 -1.21 -20.64 -22.19
N ARG A 103 -1.38 -20.73 -23.53
CA ARG A 103 -2.58 -20.24 -24.20
C ARG A 103 -3.84 -20.91 -23.68
N ASP A 104 -3.82 -22.24 -23.53
CA ASP A 104 -4.98 -23.00 -23.06
C ASP A 104 -5.35 -22.64 -21.61
N VAL A 105 -4.38 -22.39 -20.72
CA VAL A 105 -4.57 -21.87 -19.37
C VAL A 105 -5.25 -20.50 -19.42
N LEU A 106 -4.75 -19.59 -20.24
CA LEU A 106 -5.33 -18.23 -20.39
C LEU A 106 -6.73 -18.27 -21.00
N GLU A 107 -7.02 -19.17 -21.96
CA GLU A 107 -8.35 -19.34 -22.53
C GLU A 107 -9.35 -19.92 -21.51
N GLN A 108 -8.92 -20.83 -20.63
CA GLN A 108 -9.77 -21.34 -19.55
C GLN A 108 -10.11 -20.23 -18.52
N GLY A 109 -9.16 -19.37 -18.19
CA GLY A 109 -9.33 -18.21 -17.32
C GLY A 109 -9.91 -16.96 -18.00
N ARG A 110 -10.24 -17.01 -19.30
CA ARG A 110 -10.58 -15.84 -20.11
C ARG A 110 -11.70 -14.98 -19.53
N ALA A 111 -12.71 -15.58 -18.93
CA ALA A 111 -13.83 -14.84 -18.33
C ALA A 111 -13.39 -13.98 -17.14
N GLU A 112 -12.48 -14.49 -16.30
CA GLU A 112 -11.92 -13.74 -15.17
C GLU A 112 -10.87 -12.71 -15.62
N LEU A 113 -10.12 -13.03 -16.68
CA LEU A 113 -9.09 -12.18 -17.26
C LEU A 113 -9.64 -11.12 -18.23
N ALA A 114 -10.92 -11.20 -18.61
CA ALA A 114 -11.54 -10.27 -19.56
C ALA A 114 -11.29 -8.79 -19.21
N PRO A 115 -11.36 -8.33 -17.94
CA PRO A 115 -11.07 -6.94 -17.62
C PRO A 115 -9.65 -6.50 -17.96
N LEU A 116 -8.68 -7.42 -17.89
CA LEU A 116 -7.27 -7.16 -18.19
C LEU A 116 -6.97 -7.31 -19.68
N LEU A 117 -7.60 -8.32 -20.32
CA LEU A 117 -7.29 -8.70 -21.70
C LEU A 117 -8.16 -7.99 -22.74
N GLU A 118 -9.41 -7.71 -22.41
CA GLU A 118 -10.41 -7.14 -23.30
C GLU A 118 -11.22 -6.07 -22.56
N PRO A 119 -10.60 -4.94 -22.14
CA PRO A 119 -11.32 -3.89 -21.45
C PRO A 119 -12.43 -3.35 -22.36
N GLY A 120 -13.67 -3.50 -21.94
CA GLY A 120 -14.83 -3.08 -22.72
C GLY A 120 -15.80 -2.26 -21.86
N PRO A 121 -16.67 -1.45 -22.46
CA PRO A 121 -17.57 -0.53 -21.75
C PRO A 121 -18.62 -1.23 -20.87
N ALA A 122 -18.83 -2.52 -21.03
CA ALA A 122 -19.90 -3.27 -20.36
C ALA A 122 -19.46 -4.06 -19.12
N ALA A 123 -18.16 -4.21 -18.88
CA ALA A 123 -17.66 -4.95 -17.71
C ALA A 123 -17.11 -3.98 -16.67
N PRO A 124 -17.55 -4.05 -15.40
CA PRO A 124 -16.91 -3.27 -14.36
C PRO A 124 -15.44 -3.73 -14.25
N MET A 125 -14.49 -2.78 -14.34
CA MET A 125 -13.08 -3.08 -14.10
C MET A 125 -12.91 -3.44 -12.63
N PRO A 126 -12.27 -4.56 -12.31
CA PRO A 126 -11.90 -4.89 -10.94
C PRO A 126 -10.94 -3.82 -10.38
N SER A 127 -10.92 -3.65 -9.07
CA SER A 127 -9.94 -2.79 -8.41
C SER A 127 -8.50 -3.24 -8.70
N GLY A 128 -7.55 -2.31 -8.59
CA GLY A 128 -6.12 -2.60 -8.77
C GLY A 128 -5.66 -3.79 -7.94
N GLY A 129 -6.10 -3.92 -6.68
CA GLY A 129 -5.75 -5.05 -5.82
C GLY A 129 -6.25 -6.41 -6.32
N HIS A 130 -7.46 -6.46 -6.85
CA HIS A 130 -7.97 -7.68 -7.48
C HIS A 130 -7.19 -8.05 -8.76
N LEU A 131 -6.83 -7.05 -9.54
CA LEU A 131 -5.99 -7.26 -10.73
C LEU A 131 -4.59 -7.78 -10.36
N LEU A 132 -3.99 -7.29 -9.26
CA LEU A 132 -2.69 -7.79 -8.77
C LEU A 132 -2.76 -9.27 -8.42
N GLU A 133 -3.78 -9.68 -7.66
CA GLU A 133 -3.97 -11.08 -7.28
C GLU A 133 -4.32 -11.98 -8.47
N LEU A 134 -5.12 -11.47 -9.40
CA LEU A 134 -5.45 -12.18 -10.64
C LEU A 134 -4.19 -12.46 -11.47
N VAL A 135 -3.32 -11.44 -11.65
CA VAL A 135 -2.04 -11.60 -12.36
C VAL A 135 -1.13 -12.58 -11.61
N ARG A 136 -1.00 -12.45 -10.29
CA ARG A 136 -0.18 -13.37 -9.50
C ARG A 136 -0.64 -14.82 -9.67
N ARG A 137 -1.95 -15.10 -9.56
CA ARG A 137 -2.53 -16.44 -9.75
C ARG A 137 -2.24 -16.99 -11.15
N VAL A 138 -2.44 -16.17 -12.18
CA VAL A 138 -2.14 -16.55 -13.56
C VAL A 138 -0.65 -16.87 -13.75
N LEU A 139 0.25 -16.08 -13.17
CA LEU A 139 1.69 -16.35 -13.25
C LEU A 139 2.06 -17.67 -12.55
N VAL A 140 1.42 -18.00 -11.44
CA VAL A 140 1.59 -19.30 -10.76
C VAL A 140 1.08 -20.45 -11.65
N GLU A 141 -0.11 -20.34 -12.21
CA GLU A 141 -0.67 -21.35 -13.12
C GLU A 141 0.18 -21.52 -14.40
N LEU A 142 0.74 -20.45 -14.93
CA LEU A 142 1.69 -20.51 -16.06
C LEU A 142 3.00 -21.18 -15.63
N ALA A 143 3.47 -20.91 -14.42
CA ALA A 143 4.72 -21.47 -13.87
C ALA A 143 4.61 -22.99 -13.61
N ASP A 144 3.42 -23.51 -13.38
CA ASP A 144 3.15 -24.95 -13.32
C ASP A 144 3.38 -25.65 -14.68
N ALA A 145 3.18 -24.94 -15.79
CA ALA A 145 3.39 -25.48 -17.13
C ALA A 145 4.86 -25.38 -17.60
N ALA A 146 5.52 -24.27 -17.36
CA ALA A 146 6.93 -24.02 -17.65
C ALA A 146 7.45 -22.80 -16.89
N PRO A 147 8.77 -22.66 -16.64
CA PRO A 147 9.35 -21.49 -16.02
C PRO A 147 8.97 -20.19 -16.76
N VAL A 148 8.65 -19.13 -16.01
CA VAL A 148 8.10 -17.89 -16.57
C VAL A 148 9.09 -16.73 -16.40
N LEU A 149 9.35 -16.01 -17.47
CA LEU A 149 10.02 -14.70 -17.48
C LEU A 149 8.98 -13.60 -17.64
N VAL A 150 8.84 -12.74 -16.66
CA VAL A 150 8.02 -11.52 -16.76
C VAL A 150 8.94 -10.33 -17.03
N VAL A 151 8.67 -9.57 -18.08
CA VAL A 151 9.44 -8.38 -18.44
C VAL A 151 8.55 -7.15 -18.39
N VAL A 152 8.94 -6.17 -17.56
CA VAL A 152 8.37 -4.83 -17.51
C VAL A 152 9.44 -3.84 -17.96
N ASP A 153 9.42 -3.49 -19.24
CA ASP A 153 10.37 -2.53 -19.81
C ASP A 153 9.93 -1.10 -19.50
N ASP A 154 10.89 -0.19 -19.28
CA ASP A 154 10.69 1.23 -19.01
C ASP A 154 9.78 1.52 -17.79
N LEU A 155 10.00 0.84 -16.68
CA LEU A 155 9.24 0.96 -15.42
C LEU A 155 9.08 2.40 -14.91
N HIS A 156 9.94 3.32 -15.31
CA HIS A 156 9.86 4.74 -14.95
C HIS A 156 8.62 5.44 -15.56
N TRP A 157 8.03 4.88 -16.60
CA TRP A 157 6.75 5.32 -17.18
C TRP A 157 5.55 4.49 -16.72
N ALA A 158 5.79 3.42 -15.94
CA ALA A 158 4.71 2.54 -15.53
C ALA A 158 3.66 3.25 -14.67
N ASP A 159 2.41 2.86 -14.88
CA ASP A 159 1.31 3.22 -14.00
C ASP A 159 1.54 2.74 -12.56
N ARG A 160 0.76 3.27 -11.64
CA ARG A 160 0.91 2.96 -10.23
C ARG A 160 0.66 1.47 -9.95
N THR A 161 -0.38 0.89 -10.54
CA THR A 161 -0.77 -0.50 -10.32
C THR A 161 0.31 -1.46 -10.83
N THR A 162 0.97 -1.14 -11.95
CA THR A 162 2.14 -1.90 -12.45
C THR A 162 3.31 -1.85 -11.47
N ARG A 163 3.60 -0.70 -10.85
CA ARG A 163 4.64 -0.61 -9.81
C ARG A 163 4.27 -1.39 -8.54
N GLU A 164 3.01 -1.35 -8.13
CA GLU A 164 2.48 -2.11 -7.01
C GLU A 164 2.51 -3.62 -7.29
N LEU A 165 2.26 -4.03 -8.54
CA LEU A 165 2.43 -5.42 -8.95
C LEU A 165 3.86 -5.90 -8.72
N LEU A 166 4.87 -5.14 -9.14
CA LEU A 166 6.27 -5.52 -8.94
C LEU A 166 6.57 -5.76 -7.46
N VAL A 167 6.12 -4.88 -6.57
CA VAL A 167 6.29 -5.03 -5.12
C VAL A 167 5.52 -6.25 -4.61
N SER A 168 4.30 -6.46 -5.06
CA SER A 168 3.47 -7.62 -4.70
C SER A 168 4.11 -8.94 -5.14
N LEU A 169 4.66 -9.02 -6.35
CA LEU A 169 5.32 -10.22 -6.84
C LEU A 169 6.58 -10.55 -6.01
N VAL A 170 7.38 -9.55 -5.64
CA VAL A 170 8.54 -9.74 -4.74
C VAL A 170 8.12 -10.29 -3.38
N ALA A 171 7.00 -9.81 -2.84
CA ALA A 171 6.52 -10.21 -1.51
C ALA A 171 5.81 -11.58 -1.48
N HIS A 172 5.15 -11.98 -2.57
CA HIS A 172 4.22 -13.11 -2.54
C HIS A 172 4.57 -14.27 -3.50
N LEU A 173 5.57 -14.14 -4.37
CA LEU A 173 6.12 -15.26 -5.11
C LEU A 173 7.29 -15.86 -4.32
N GLY A 174 7.28 -17.17 -4.11
CA GLY A 174 8.26 -17.88 -3.30
C GLY A 174 8.98 -18.99 -4.07
N GLU A 175 8.36 -20.16 -4.14
CA GLU A 175 8.97 -21.37 -4.73
C GLU A 175 8.71 -21.51 -6.24
N GLU A 176 7.86 -20.65 -6.80
CA GLU A 176 7.47 -20.69 -8.21
C GLU A 176 8.66 -20.31 -9.12
N PRO A 177 8.88 -21.03 -10.25
CA PRO A 177 9.96 -20.75 -11.18
C PRO A 177 9.66 -19.51 -12.03
N VAL A 178 9.65 -18.34 -11.40
CA VAL A 178 9.34 -17.05 -12.04
C VAL A 178 10.52 -16.11 -11.89
N LEU A 179 11.01 -15.55 -13.00
CA LEU A 179 11.92 -14.41 -13.01
C LEU A 179 11.18 -13.17 -13.46
N VAL A 180 11.15 -12.14 -12.63
CA VAL A 180 10.64 -10.82 -13.01
C VAL A 180 11.83 -9.93 -13.37
N VAL A 181 11.81 -9.31 -14.54
CA VAL A 181 12.84 -8.34 -14.95
C VAL A 181 12.18 -7.01 -15.24
N ALA A 182 12.57 -5.98 -14.50
CA ALA A 182 12.12 -4.62 -14.73
C ALA A 182 13.30 -3.74 -15.19
N THR A 183 13.07 -2.87 -16.18
CA THR A 183 14.08 -1.89 -16.59
C THR A 183 13.67 -0.47 -16.19
N ALA A 184 14.64 0.37 -15.84
CA ALA A 184 14.39 1.78 -15.55
C ALA A 184 15.54 2.68 -16.01
N ARG A 185 15.22 3.91 -16.39
CA ARG A 185 16.23 4.92 -16.74
C ARG A 185 16.71 5.64 -15.49
N SER A 186 18.03 5.68 -15.27
CA SER A 186 18.64 6.41 -14.15
C SER A 186 18.53 7.92 -14.30
N ASP A 187 18.65 8.42 -15.54
CA ASP A 187 18.57 9.82 -15.92
C ASP A 187 17.15 10.42 -15.90
N ALA A 188 16.11 9.59 -15.92
CA ALA A 188 14.71 10.02 -15.86
C ALA A 188 14.14 10.08 -14.44
N LEU A 189 14.91 9.67 -13.42
CA LEU A 189 14.46 9.66 -12.02
C LEU A 189 14.80 10.99 -11.33
N ASP A 190 13.93 11.98 -11.45
CA ASP A 190 14.04 13.24 -10.71
C ASP A 190 13.83 13.06 -9.20
N ALA A 191 13.99 14.16 -8.42
CA ALA A 191 13.86 14.11 -6.95
C ALA A 191 12.47 13.66 -6.46
N GLY A 192 11.42 13.89 -7.26
CA GLY A 192 10.03 13.55 -6.97
C GLY A 192 9.59 12.17 -7.49
N HIS A 193 10.41 11.52 -8.32
CA HIS A 193 10.00 10.30 -9.00
C HIS A 193 9.79 9.13 -8.02
N PRO A 194 8.64 8.41 -8.09
CA PRO A 194 8.31 7.33 -7.15
C PRO A 194 9.34 6.19 -7.08
N LEU A 195 9.95 5.84 -8.21
CA LEU A 195 10.97 4.78 -8.28
C LEU A 195 12.25 5.12 -7.49
N ARG A 196 12.56 6.39 -7.29
CA ARG A 196 13.77 6.79 -6.56
C ARG A 196 13.77 6.29 -5.10
N ARG A 197 12.60 6.14 -4.51
CA ARG A 197 12.43 5.55 -3.17
C ARG A 197 12.20 4.05 -3.24
N MET A 198 11.41 3.59 -4.20
CA MET A 198 11.03 2.19 -4.35
C MET A 198 12.20 1.27 -4.68
N LEU A 199 13.09 1.64 -5.60
CA LEU A 199 14.18 0.76 -6.05
C LEU A 199 15.20 0.43 -4.95
N PRO A 200 15.68 1.39 -4.11
CA PRO A 200 16.54 1.07 -2.98
C PRO A 200 15.85 0.22 -1.90
N GLU A 201 14.54 0.35 -1.73
CA GLU A 201 13.75 -0.47 -0.79
C GLU A 201 13.66 -1.91 -1.30
N LEU A 202 13.31 -2.10 -2.57
CA LEU A 202 13.30 -3.44 -3.20
C LEU A 202 14.67 -4.10 -3.18
N ALA A 203 15.75 -3.34 -3.38
CA ALA A 203 17.11 -3.87 -3.38
C ALA A 203 17.57 -4.47 -2.03
N ARG A 204 16.85 -4.21 -0.93
CA ARG A 204 17.11 -4.82 0.37
C ARG A 204 16.60 -6.25 0.47
N ASP A 205 15.66 -6.63 -0.39
CA ASP A 205 15.12 -7.99 -0.42
C ASP A 205 16.13 -8.97 -1.04
N ARG A 206 16.23 -10.17 -0.45
CA ARG A 206 17.12 -11.24 -0.93
C ARG A 206 16.69 -11.84 -2.27
N ALA A 207 15.41 -11.72 -2.60
CA ALA A 207 14.86 -12.12 -3.88
C ALA A 207 15.07 -11.05 -4.98
N VAL A 208 15.64 -9.88 -4.65
CA VAL A 208 15.87 -8.81 -5.62
C VAL A 208 17.35 -8.69 -5.96
N ARG A 209 17.65 -8.49 -7.24
CA ARG A 209 18.98 -8.18 -7.77
C ARG A 209 18.92 -6.90 -8.58
N THR A 210 19.78 -5.95 -8.28
CA THR A 210 19.95 -4.75 -9.08
C THR A 210 21.16 -4.89 -9.98
N LEU A 211 20.99 -4.51 -11.24
CA LEU A 211 22.03 -4.46 -12.25
C LEU A 211 22.08 -3.06 -12.84
N GLU A 212 23.13 -2.31 -12.55
CA GLU A 212 23.32 -0.97 -13.11
C GLU A 212 24.20 -1.04 -14.36
N LEU A 213 23.64 -0.63 -15.50
CA LEU A 213 24.36 -0.61 -16.78
C LEU A 213 25.05 0.74 -16.98
N GLY A 214 26.35 0.75 -16.81
CA GLY A 214 27.21 1.86 -17.21
C GLY A 214 27.46 1.89 -18.73
N PRO A 215 28.25 2.85 -19.22
CA PRO A 215 28.78 2.83 -20.60
C PRO A 215 29.49 1.52 -20.91
N LEU A 216 29.46 1.10 -22.16
CA LEU A 216 30.26 -0.05 -22.61
C LEU A 216 31.76 0.25 -22.40
N PRO A 217 32.55 -0.69 -21.89
CA PRO A 217 33.99 -0.53 -21.86
C PRO A 217 34.56 -0.35 -23.28
N ARG A 218 35.68 0.35 -23.38
CA ARG A 218 36.32 0.58 -24.69
C ARG A 218 36.66 -0.72 -25.41
N GLU A 219 37.15 -1.71 -24.69
CA GLU A 219 37.48 -3.04 -25.23
C GLU A 219 36.27 -3.74 -25.84
N ASP A 220 35.07 -3.56 -25.26
CA ASP A 220 33.83 -4.12 -25.77
C ASP A 220 33.44 -3.41 -27.08
N VAL A 221 33.54 -2.07 -27.13
CA VAL A 221 33.25 -1.28 -28.34
C VAL A 221 34.20 -1.69 -29.47
N GLU A 222 35.52 -1.80 -29.21
CA GLU A 222 36.49 -2.28 -30.18
C GLU A 222 36.19 -3.72 -30.65
N GLY A 223 35.76 -4.58 -29.72
CA GLY A 223 35.33 -5.95 -30.04
C GLY A 223 34.08 -5.99 -30.93
N ILE A 224 33.12 -5.08 -30.72
CA ILE A 224 31.93 -4.95 -31.55
C ILE A 224 32.31 -4.48 -32.95
N VAL A 225 33.10 -3.42 -33.07
CA VAL A 225 33.52 -2.86 -34.35
C VAL A 225 34.29 -3.90 -35.19
N ARG A 226 35.25 -4.66 -34.59
CA ARG A 226 35.98 -5.71 -35.29
C ARG A 226 35.07 -6.84 -35.81
N ARG A 227 34.03 -7.20 -35.08
CA ARG A 227 33.06 -8.23 -35.53
C ARG A 227 32.20 -7.76 -36.73
N GLU A 228 31.89 -6.48 -36.77
CA GLU A 228 31.18 -5.87 -37.91
C GLU A 228 32.15 -5.59 -39.10
N GLY A 229 33.44 -6.05 -39.04
CA GLY A 229 34.40 -5.91 -40.14
C GLY A 229 35.14 -4.56 -40.15
N GLY A 230 35.01 -3.75 -39.09
CA GLY A 230 35.71 -2.48 -38.94
C GLY A 230 37.12 -2.63 -38.41
N ASP A 231 37.97 -1.64 -38.70
CA ASP A 231 39.36 -1.51 -38.28
C ASP A 231 39.49 -0.73 -36.93
N ASP A 232 40.72 -0.59 -36.46
CA ASP A 232 41.04 0.08 -35.20
C ASP A 232 40.77 1.61 -35.27
N ASP A 233 40.92 2.23 -36.47
CA ASP A 233 40.60 3.64 -36.68
C ASP A 233 39.11 3.89 -36.56
N LEU A 234 38.28 3.01 -37.14
CA LEU A 234 36.82 3.05 -36.96
C LEU A 234 36.43 2.81 -35.51
N ALA A 235 37.11 1.88 -34.80
CA ALA A 235 36.83 1.62 -33.41
C ALA A 235 37.15 2.84 -32.53
N ALA A 236 38.25 3.55 -32.77
CA ALA A 236 38.55 4.81 -32.10
C ALA A 236 37.51 5.90 -32.39
N LEU A 237 37.07 6.03 -33.63
CA LEU A 237 36.04 7.00 -34.03
C LEU A 237 34.67 6.70 -33.35
N VAL A 238 34.29 5.42 -33.32
CA VAL A 238 33.04 4.98 -32.67
C VAL A 238 33.08 5.23 -31.16
N TRP A 239 34.22 4.95 -30.53
CA TRP A 239 34.43 5.22 -29.11
C TRP A 239 34.33 6.74 -28.78
N ASP A 240 35.11 7.55 -29.51
CA ASP A 240 35.16 9.01 -29.26
C ASP A 240 33.76 9.68 -29.46
N ARG A 241 32.95 9.16 -30.36
CA ARG A 241 31.60 9.66 -30.61
C ARG A 241 30.55 9.15 -29.63
N SER A 242 30.65 7.90 -29.19
CA SER A 242 29.65 7.24 -28.36
C SER A 242 29.87 7.40 -26.88
N GLY A 243 31.14 7.62 -26.45
CA GLY A 243 31.51 7.53 -25.03
C GLY A 243 31.11 6.21 -24.39
N GLY A 244 30.99 5.14 -25.21
CA GLY A 244 30.52 3.83 -24.75
C GLY A 244 28.99 3.69 -24.67
N ASN A 245 28.19 4.67 -25.10
CA ASN A 245 26.73 4.52 -25.13
C ASN A 245 26.34 3.49 -26.21
N ALA A 246 25.76 2.37 -25.80
CA ALA A 246 25.47 1.23 -26.67
C ALA A 246 24.59 1.59 -27.89
N PHE A 247 23.64 2.50 -27.71
CA PHE A 247 22.77 2.95 -28.79
C PHE A 247 23.57 3.78 -29.82
N ILE A 248 24.40 4.71 -29.34
CA ILE A 248 25.21 5.54 -30.24
C ILE A 248 26.26 4.68 -30.97
N VAL A 249 26.82 3.66 -30.33
CA VAL A 249 27.70 2.66 -30.97
C VAL A 249 26.98 1.99 -32.16
N ALA A 250 25.75 1.47 -31.90
CA ALA A 250 24.95 0.81 -32.94
C ALA A 250 24.63 1.72 -34.13
N GLU A 251 24.18 2.94 -33.82
CA GLU A 251 23.77 3.91 -34.82
C GLU A 251 24.96 4.46 -35.64
N THR A 252 26.11 4.63 -34.97
CA THR A 252 27.33 5.04 -35.65
C THR A 252 27.82 3.96 -36.64
N LEU A 253 27.77 2.69 -36.21
CA LEU A 253 28.13 1.56 -37.10
C LEU A 253 27.16 1.42 -38.28
N ALA A 254 25.87 1.55 -38.04
CA ALA A 254 24.87 1.53 -39.10
C ALA A 254 25.11 2.64 -40.13
N ALA A 255 25.34 3.87 -39.69
CA ALA A 255 25.61 5.01 -40.54
C ALA A 255 26.91 4.84 -41.39
N VAL A 256 27.94 4.24 -40.78
CA VAL A 256 29.17 3.93 -41.50
C VAL A 256 28.94 2.86 -42.59
N SER A 257 28.19 1.81 -42.27
CA SER A 257 27.81 0.76 -43.25
C SER A 257 26.98 1.28 -44.41
N GLU A 258 26.21 2.36 -44.23
CA GLU A 258 25.42 3.05 -45.22
C GLU A 258 26.21 4.12 -46.03
N GLY A 259 27.51 4.30 -45.75
CA GLY A 259 28.38 5.24 -46.45
C GLY A 259 28.24 6.71 -46.03
N ALA A 260 27.56 7.00 -44.90
CA ALA A 260 27.24 8.36 -44.45
C ALA A 260 28.24 8.91 -43.38
N ALA A 261 29.48 8.46 -43.39
CA ALA A 261 30.47 8.74 -42.34
C ALA A 261 30.88 10.22 -42.16
N ASP A 262 30.77 11.05 -43.19
CA ASP A 262 31.39 12.39 -43.25
C ASP A 262 30.52 13.54 -42.70
N GLY A 263 29.26 13.31 -42.33
CA GLY A 263 28.31 14.38 -41.92
C GLY A 263 27.67 14.25 -40.53
N LEU A 264 28.12 13.30 -39.70
CA LEU A 264 27.47 13.02 -38.42
C LEU A 264 27.80 14.02 -37.32
N SER A 265 26.78 14.74 -36.80
CA SER A 265 26.90 15.57 -35.62
C SER A 265 27.26 14.72 -34.39
N PRO A 266 28.15 15.23 -33.48
CA PRO A 266 28.47 14.48 -32.28
C PRO A 266 27.23 14.35 -31.37
N GLY A 267 26.90 13.10 -31.06
CA GLY A 267 25.86 12.78 -30.11
C GLY A 267 24.53 12.29 -30.73
N LEU A 268 23.72 11.62 -29.89
CA LEU A 268 22.46 11.00 -30.27
C LEU A 268 21.47 11.92 -30.96
N ARG A 269 21.31 13.14 -30.42
CA ARG A 269 20.38 14.15 -30.96
C ARG A 269 20.71 14.47 -32.43
N GLY A 270 22.00 14.64 -32.74
CA GLY A 270 22.44 14.93 -34.10
C GLY A 270 22.17 13.80 -35.09
N LEU A 271 22.32 12.55 -34.65
CA LEU A 271 22.00 11.37 -35.49
C LEU A 271 20.50 11.28 -35.82
N VAL A 272 19.64 11.42 -34.79
CA VAL A 272 18.19 11.37 -34.95
C VAL A 272 17.71 12.52 -35.83
N LEU A 273 18.20 13.74 -35.58
CA LEU A 273 17.82 14.92 -36.37
C LEU A 273 18.36 14.86 -37.81
N GLY A 274 19.55 14.30 -38.01
CA GLY A 274 20.09 14.06 -39.37
C GLY A 274 19.20 13.13 -40.18
N ARG A 275 18.76 12.01 -39.59
CA ARG A 275 17.80 11.11 -40.26
C ARG A 275 16.44 11.78 -40.51
N LEU A 276 15.91 12.48 -39.49
CA LEU A 276 14.64 13.20 -39.62
C LEU A 276 14.70 14.24 -40.75
N ALA A 277 15.79 14.99 -40.86
CA ALA A 277 15.98 16.00 -41.91
C ALA A 277 16.07 15.40 -43.32
N GLY A 278 16.48 14.12 -43.44
CA GLY A 278 16.53 13.40 -44.71
C GLY A 278 15.18 12.88 -45.19
N LEU A 279 14.15 12.90 -44.34
CA LEU A 279 12.79 12.42 -44.73
C LEU A 279 11.98 13.48 -45.49
N SER A 280 11.06 13.02 -46.31
CA SER A 280 10.03 13.86 -46.90
C SER A 280 9.18 14.55 -45.80
N ARG A 281 8.53 15.65 -46.14
CA ARG A 281 7.74 16.40 -45.14
C ARG A 281 6.58 15.58 -44.56
N LEU A 282 6.00 14.68 -45.32
CA LEU A 282 4.96 13.78 -44.84
C LEU A 282 5.53 12.74 -43.89
N ALA A 283 6.67 12.12 -44.25
CA ALA A 283 7.35 11.16 -43.39
C ALA A 283 7.82 11.81 -42.06
N GLN A 284 8.29 13.07 -42.10
CA GLN A 284 8.57 13.84 -40.84
C GLN A 284 7.30 14.04 -40.01
N THR A 285 6.16 14.32 -40.62
CA THR A 285 4.87 14.45 -39.93
C THR A 285 4.42 13.13 -39.30
N VAL A 286 4.62 12.01 -40.00
CA VAL A 286 4.36 10.66 -39.45
C VAL A 286 5.23 10.37 -38.24
N VAL A 287 6.54 10.63 -38.31
CA VAL A 287 7.48 10.46 -37.20
C VAL A 287 7.12 11.37 -36.03
N ALA A 288 6.75 12.62 -36.29
CA ALA A 288 6.28 13.58 -35.29
C ALA A 288 4.97 13.13 -34.64
N ALA A 289 4.02 12.62 -35.39
CA ALA A 289 2.80 12.05 -34.87
C ALA A 289 3.09 10.84 -33.97
N LEU A 290 3.91 9.90 -34.42
CA LEU A 290 4.31 8.73 -33.63
C LEU A 290 5.09 9.12 -32.34
N SER A 291 5.77 10.27 -32.31
CA SER A 291 6.47 10.72 -31.10
C SER A 291 5.53 11.19 -29.99
N LEU A 292 4.31 11.59 -30.31
CA LEU A 292 3.29 12.06 -29.38
C LEU A 292 2.13 11.07 -29.18
N GLY A 293 2.07 10.03 -30.02
CA GLY A 293 1.09 8.95 -29.94
C GLY A 293 1.49 7.90 -28.89
N GLU A 294 0.54 7.05 -28.57
CA GLU A 294 0.82 5.82 -27.82
C GLU A 294 1.56 4.81 -28.71
N GLU A 295 2.46 4.06 -28.13
CA GLU A 295 3.12 2.98 -28.84
C GLU A 295 2.45 1.63 -28.54
N PRO A 296 2.15 0.85 -29.56
CA PRO A 296 2.12 1.16 -30.99
C PRO A 296 0.83 1.88 -31.42
N VAL A 297 0.93 2.79 -32.38
CA VAL A 297 -0.22 3.55 -32.95
C VAL A 297 -0.87 2.74 -34.05
N ALA A 298 -2.15 2.45 -33.95
CA ALA A 298 -2.92 1.75 -34.97
C ALA A 298 -2.94 2.53 -36.27
N HIS A 299 -2.87 1.81 -37.42
CA HIS A 299 -2.80 2.40 -38.75
C HIS A 299 -3.93 3.41 -39.02
N ARG A 300 -5.17 3.04 -38.70
CA ARG A 300 -6.34 3.91 -38.89
C ARG A 300 -6.25 5.21 -38.08
N LEU A 301 -5.82 5.13 -36.81
CA LEU A 301 -5.64 6.31 -35.98
C LEU A 301 -4.55 7.23 -36.52
N LEU A 302 -3.43 6.64 -36.97
CA LEU A 302 -2.32 7.40 -37.58
C LEU A 302 -2.75 8.10 -38.85
N ALA A 303 -3.53 7.45 -39.71
CA ALA A 303 -4.08 8.02 -40.93
C ALA A 303 -4.93 9.27 -40.68
N GLU A 304 -5.82 9.21 -39.69
CA GLU A 304 -6.68 10.32 -39.28
C GLU A 304 -5.87 11.48 -38.69
N VAL A 305 -4.87 11.16 -37.87
CA VAL A 305 -4.01 12.17 -37.23
C VAL A 305 -3.12 12.90 -38.24
N VAL A 306 -2.52 12.17 -39.17
CA VAL A 306 -1.64 12.73 -40.18
C VAL A 306 -2.49 13.47 -41.23
N GLY A 307 -3.68 12.96 -41.54
CA GLY A 307 -4.60 13.55 -42.55
C GLY A 307 -4.13 13.35 -43.99
N ALA A 308 -3.42 12.27 -44.26
CA ALA A 308 -2.95 11.87 -45.58
C ALA A 308 -3.85 10.78 -46.15
N ASP A 309 -3.88 10.65 -47.50
CA ASP A 309 -4.51 9.50 -48.15
C ASP A 309 -3.68 8.22 -47.88
N GLU A 310 -4.29 7.07 -48.15
CA GLU A 310 -3.73 5.75 -47.86
C GLU A 310 -2.39 5.49 -48.54
N ASP A 311 -2.29 5.81 -49.83
CA ASP A 311 -1.09 5.54 -50.62
C ASP A 311 0.08 6.43 -50.21
N ASP A 312 -0.20 7.71 -49.93
CA ASP A 312 0.78 8.69 -49.46
C ASP A 312 1.28 8.32 -48.06
N LEU A 313 0.38 7.90 -47.12
CA LEU A 313 0.75 7.45 -45.80
C LEU A 313 1.64 6.21 -45.84
N LEU A 314 1.27 5.21 -46.61
CA LEU A 314 2.08 3.99 -46.80
C LEU A 314 3.46 4.29 -47.39
N THR A 315 3.56 5.26 -48.27
CA THR A 315 4.82 5.71 -48.86
C THR A 315 5.71 6.38 -47.78
N ALA A 316 5.12 7.27 -46.98
CA ALA A 316 5.82 7.95 -45.91
C ALA A 316 6.27 6.98 -44.80
N LEU A 317 5.46 5.98 -44.47
CA LEU A 317 5.80 4.93 -43.52
C LEU A 317 6.96 4.06 -43.99
N ARG A 318 6.99 3.69 -45.31
CA ARG A 318 8.12 2.94 -45.88
C ARG A 318 9.41 3.76 -45.85
N GLU A 319 9.34 5.03 -46.24
CA GLU A 319 10.48 5.95 -46.17
C GLU A 319 11.02 6.06 -44.73
N ALA A 320 10.14 6.24 -43.73
CA ALA A 320 10.53 6.32 -42.34
C ALA A 320 11.07 4.99 -41.78
N ALA A 321 10.57 3.85 -42.29
CA ALA A 321 11.07 2.53 -41.91
C ALA A 321 12.45 2.25 -42.57
N GLU A 322 12.66 2.64 -43.85
CA GLU A 322 13.95 2.57 -44.54
C GLU A 322 15.01 3.43 -43.85
N ALA A 323 14.62 4.61 -43.35
CA ALA A 323 15.51 5.46 -42.54
C ALA A 323 15.68 4.94 -41.08
N ALA A 324 15.20 3.74 -40.76
CA ALA A 324 15.27 3.10 -39.47
C ALA A 324 14.67 3.94 -38.30
N MET A 325 13.72 4.82 -38.58
CA MET A 325 13.00 5.63 -37.60
C MET A 325 11.74 4.92 -37.04
N VAL A 326 11.02 4.19 -37.91
CA VAL A 326 9.75 3.53 -37.60
C VAL A 326 9.90 2.01 -37.71
N THR A 327 9.21 1.29 -36.85
CA THR A 327 9.03 -0.17 -36.90
C THR A 327 7.55 -0.52 -36.90
N VAL A 328 7.22 -1.61 -37.56
CA VAL A 328 5.88 -2.19 -37.50
C VAL A 328 5.80 -3.08 -36.27
N ASP A 329 4.70 -3.03 -35.55
CA ASP A 329 4.41 -3.95 -34.45
C ASP A 329 4.49 -5.40 -34.93
N PRO A 330 4.99 -6.36 -34.13
CA PRO A 330 5.05 -7.77 -34.52
C PRO A 330 3.73 -8.36 -35.02
N GLN A 331 2.62 -7.73 -34.68
CA GLN A 331 1.27 -8.11 -35.12
C GLN A 331 0.88 -7.51 -36.49
N GLY A 332 1.67 -6.56 -37.00
CA GLY A 332 1.49 -5.98 -38.32
C GLY A 332 0.38 -4.93 -38.47
N GLU A 333 -0.27 -4.52 -37.35
CA GLU A 333 -1.44 -3.63 -37.39
C GLU A 333 -1.16 -2.20 -36.86
N ALA A 334 0.04 -1.96 -36.32
CA ALA A 334 0.38 -0.69 -35.71
C ALA A 334 1.85 -0.32 -35.94
N TYR A 335 2.17 0.95 -35.69
CA TYR A 335 3.50 1.53 -35.91
C TYR A 335 4.02 2.18 -34.66
N GLN A 336 5.34 2.09 -34.49
CA GLN A 336 6.03 2.72 -33.36
C GLN A 336 7.40 3.25 -33.77
N LEU A 337 7.92 4.19 -33.04
CA LEU A 337 9.31 4.59 -33.20
C LEU A 337 10.24 3.46 -32.75
N ARG A 338 11.33 3.27 -33.50
CA ARG A 338 12.26 2.15 -33.29
C ARG A 338 12.87 2.10 -31.89
N HIS A 339 13.07 3.25 -31.29
CA HIS A 339 13.63 3.40 -29.93
C HIS A 339 12.96 4.55 -29.18
N GLY A 340 12.66 4.37 -27.90
CA GLY A 340 12.05 5.40 -27.06
C GLY A 340 12.83 6.71 -27.01
N LEU A 341 14.18 6.65 -27.10
CA LEU A 341 15.05 7.83 -27.24
C LEU A 341 14.76 8.69 -28.49
N MET A 342 14.35 8.08 -29.60
CA MET A 342 13.95 8.85 -30.78
C MET A 342 12.68 9.64 -30.51
N ARG A 343 11.76 9.10 -29.73
CA ARG A 343 10.55 9.81 -29.27
C ARG A 343 10.93 11.09 -28.53
N ASP A 344 11.79 11.00 -27.50
CA ASP A 344 12.18 12.15 -26.68
C ASP A 344 12.85 13.25 -27.52
N VAL A 345 13.73 12.84 -28.45
CA VAL A 345 14.42 13.79 -29.35
C VAL A 345 13.43 14.45 -30.30
N VAL A 346 12.58 13.66 -30.98
CA VAL A 346 11.61 14.19 -31.96
C VAL A 346 10.55 15.05 -31.28
N ALA A 347 9.97 14.59 -30.16
CA ALA A 347 8.99 15.36 -29.39
C ALA A 347 9.59 16.65 -28.83
N GLY A 348 10.89 16.63 -28.45
CA GLY A 348 11.63 17.82 -28.00
C GLY A 348 11.85 18.88 -29.07
N GLU A 349 11.96 18.48 -30.35
CA GLU A 349 12.14 19.40 -31.48
C GLU A 349 10.86 20.06 -31.96
N LEU A 350 9.70 19.48 -31.64
CA LEU A 350 8.42 20.06 -32.05
C LEU A 350 8.22 21.44 -31.41
N MET A 351 7.93 22.44 -32.25
CA MET A 351 7.53 23.74 -31.76
C MET A 351 6.26 23.63 -30.92
N PRO A 352 6.06 24.49 -29.89
CA PRO A 352 4.86 24.42 -29.05
C PRO A 352 3.54 24.41 -29.83
N GLY A 353 3.46 25.13 -30.94
CA GLY A 353 2.29 25.15 -31.85
C GLY A 353 2.07 23.83 -32.60
N GLU A 354 3.15 23.19 -33.03
CA GLU A 354 3.08 21.88 -33.73
C GLU A 354 2.63 20.80 -32.77
N ARG A 355 3.19 20.76 -31.58
CA ARG A 355 2.83 19.83 -30.52
C ARG A 355 1.35 19.95 -30.17
N ARG A 356 0.84 21.17 -29.94
CA ARG A 356 -0.58 21.43 -29.67
C ARG A 356 -1.47 20.99 -30.83
N SER A 357 -1.05 21.27 -32.07
CA SER A 357 -1.80 20.87 -33.25
C SER A 357 -1.92 19.34 -33.42
N LEU A 358 -0.84 18.62 -33.15
CA LEU A 358 -0.85 17.15 -33.18
C LEU A 358 -1.71 16.54 -32.04
N HIS A 359 -1.59 17.03 -30.82
CA HIS A 359 -2.47 16.61 -29.74
C HIS A 359 -3.95 16.86 -30.08
N ARG A 360 -4.29 18.01 -30.66
CA ARG A 360 -5.65 18.31 -31.11
C ARG A 360 -6.14 17.32 -32.18
N ARG A 361 -5.29 16.96 -33.13
CA ARG A 361 -5.65 15.96 -34.17
C ARG A 361 -5.88 14.58 -33.57
N TYR A 362 -5.04 14.14 -32.65
CA TYR A 362 -5.24 12.90 -31.88
C TYR A 362 -6.57 12.91 -31.14
N ALA A 363 -6.88 13.99 -30.43
CA ALA A 363 -8.12 14.12 -29.68
C ALA A 363 -9.36 14.04 -30.61
N LEU A 364 -9.33 14.68 -31.77
CA LEU A 364 -10.40 14.61 -32.76
C LEU A 364 -10.54 13.22 -33.40
N ALA A 365 -9.43 12.56 -33.68
CA ALA A 365 -9.45 11.20 -34.22
C ALA A 365 -10.01 10.20 -33.20
N LEU A 366 -9.68 10.36 -31.93
CA LEU A 366 -10.24 9.54 -30.83
C LEU A 366 -11.74 9.83 -30.63
N GLU A 367 -12.21 11.07 -30.79
CA GLU A 367 -13.66 11.38 -30.79
C GLU A 367 -14.39 10.64 -31.93
N THR A 368 -13.77 10.58 -33.09
CA THR A 368 -14.32 9.82 -34.24
C THR A 368 -14.38 8.32 -33.94
N ALA A 369 -13.34 7.78 -33.27
CA ALA A 369 -13.27 6.37 -32.87
C ALA A 369 -14.34 6.00 -31.84
N MET A 370 -14.75 6.93 -30.94
CA MET A 370 -15.85 6.73 -30.00
C MET A 370 -17.24 6.65 -30.63
N GLY A 371 -17.38 6.99 -31.93
CA GLY A 371 -18.62 6.90 -32.69
C GLY A 371 -19.48 8.19 -32.69
N PRO A 372 -20.66 8.17 -33.31
CA PRO A 372 -21.55 9.34 -33.44
C PRO A 372 -21.95 9.84 -32.05
N GLY A 373 -21.56 11.07 -31.69
CA GLY A 373 -21.76 11.64 -30.35
C GLY A 373 -20.62 11.34 -29.39
N GLY A 374 -19.39 11.14 -29.88
CA GLY A 374 -18.23 10.69 -29.09
C GLY A 374 -18.08 11.33 -27.71
N ALA A 375 -18.22 12.66 -27.61
CA ALA A 375 -18.24 13.36 -26.33
C ALA A 375 -19.48 13.00 -25.45
N ASP A 376 -20.65 12.81 -26.07
CA ASP A 376 -21.88 12.40 -25.38
C ASP A 376 -21.82 10.91 -24.99
N THR A 377 -21.16 10.08 -25.80
CA THR A 377 -20.94 8.66 -25.53
C THR A 377 -19.97 8.48 -24.32
N ALA A 378 -18.94 9.31 -24.23
CA ALA A 378 -18.09 9.39 -23.04
C ALA A 378 -18.90 9.82 -21.81
N ALA A 379 -19.78 10.82 -21.97
CA ALA A 379 -20.66 11.33 -20.89
C ALA A 379 -21.65 10.27 -20.37
N THR A 380 -22.13 9.37 -21.22
CA THR A 380 -23.04 8.27 -20.83
C THR A 380 -22.31 7.04 -20.26
N GLY A 381 -20.97 7.05 -20.21
CA GLY A 381 -20.17 5.96 -19.67
C GLY A 381 -20.14 4.69 -20.55
N THR A 382 -20.56 4.77 -21.80
CA THR A 382 -20.59 3.66 -22.77
C THR A 382 -19.34 3.58 -23.64
N ALA A 383 -18.46 4.57 -23.56
CA ALA A 383 -17.18 4.57 -24.28
C ALA A 383 -16.15 3.66 -23.61
N ASP A 384 -15.21 3.15 -24.41
CA ASP A 384 -14.05 2.41 -23.92
C ASP A 384 -13.25 3.29 -22.95
N PRO A 385 -13.01 2.83 -21.70
CA PRO A 385 -12.22 3.56 -20.70
C PRO A 385 -10.85 4.00 -21.23
N ALA A 386 -10.14 3.13 -21.96
CA ALA A 386 -8.83 3.43 -22.52
C ALA A 386 -8.88 4.56 -23.55
N ILE A 387 -9.89 4.57 -24.41
CA ILE A 387 -10.08 5.64 -25.40
C ILE A 387 -10.40 6.96 -24.69
N THR A 388 -11.24 6.92 -23.64
CA THR A 388 -11.63 8.11 -22.86
C THR A 388 -10.43 8.76 -22.16
N LEU A 389 -9.59 7.98 -21.52
CA LEU A 389 -8.39 8.47 -20.84
C LEU A 389 -7.40 9.12 -21.83
N ARG A 390 -7.16 8.46 -22.98
CA ARG A 390 -6.30 9.00 -24.05
C ARG A 390 -6.86 10.28 -24.66
N TRP A 391 -8.15 10.30 -24.91
CA TRP A 391 -8.85 11.48 -25.42
C TRP A 391 -8.67 12.69 -24.49
N ALA A 392 -8.86 12.50 -23.19
CA ALA A 392 -8.64 13.53 -22.18
C ALA A 392 -7.19 14.00 -22.13
N HIS A 393 -6.23 13.06 -22.19
CA HIS A 393 -4.80 13.37 -22.23
C HIS A 393 -4.45 14.29 -23.40
N HIS A 394 -4.94 13.98 -24.60
CA HIS A 394 -4.64 14.78 -25.78
C HIS A 394 -5.34 16.15 -25.74
N TRP A 395 -6.60 16.23 -25.26
CA TRP A 395 -7.25 17.54 -25.07
C TRP A 395 -6.56 18.42 -24.05
N ALA A 396 -6.13 17.86 -22.93
CA ALA A 396 -5.40 18.61 -21.90
C ALA A 396 -4.11 19.28 -22.45
N ARG A 397 -3.50 18.72 -23.52
CA ARG A 397 -2.28 19.22 -24.17
C ARG A 397 -2.51 20.00 -25.46
N ALA A 398 -3.75 20.08 -25.92
CA ALA A 398 -4.11 20.77 -27.16
C ALA A 398 -4.26 22.30 -27.02
N ASP A 399 -4.13 22.85 -25.81
CA ASP A 399 -4.35 24.28 -25.50
C ASP A 399 -5.77 24.75 -25.92
N ASP A 400 -6.76 23.88 -25.70
CA ASP A 400 -8.18 24.14 -25.94
C ASP A 400 -8.97 23.84 -24.65
N PRO A 401 -9.00 24.79 -23.71
CA PRO A 401 -9.62 24.57 -22.40
C PRO A 401 -11.13 24.31 -22.49
N GLU A 402 -11.78 24.71 -23.61
CA GLU A 402 -13.20 24.49 -23.82
C GLU A 402 -13.53 22.99 -24.01
N ARG A 403 -12.63 22.28 -24.66
CA ARG A 403 -12.75 20.85 -24.92
C ARG A 403 -11.99 20.01 -23.89
N ALA A 404 -10.88 20.52 -23.35
CA ALA A 404 -10.08 19.84 -22.35
C ALA A 404 -10.85 19.62 -21.04
N LEU A 405 -11.56 20.63 -20.55
CA LEU A 405 -12.25 20.55 -19.26
C LEU A 405 -13.31 19.42 -19.23
N PRO A 406 -14.28 19.33 -20.16
CA PRO A 406 -15.21 18.20 -20.14
C PRO A 406 -14.51 16.84 -20.37
N ALA A 407 -13.47 16.77 -21.19
CA ALA A 407 -12.74 15.53 -21.40
C ALA A 407 -12.06 15.02 -20.13
N VAL A 408 -11.37 15.91 -19.40
CA VAL A 408 -10.69 15.59 -18.16
C VAL A 408 -11.68 15.20 -17.06
N VAL A 409 -12.85 15.89 -17.00
CA VAL A 409 -13.93 15.53 -16.07
C VAL A 409 -14.45 14.12 -16.35
N HIS A 410 -14.69 13.76 -17.64
CA HIS A 410 -15.12 12.42 -18.01
C HIS A 410 -14.06 11.35 -17.69
N ALA A 411 -12.78 11.66 -17.88
CA ALA A 411 -11.69 10.78 -17.50
C ALA A 411 -11.65 10.56 -15.98
N ALA A 412 -11.90 11.60 -15.19
CA ALA A 412 -12.01 11.49 -13.74
C ALA A 412 -13.18 10.59 -13.32
N ASP A 413 -14.37 10.78 -13.91
CA ASP A 413 -15.54 9.94 -13.68
C ASP A 413 -15.28 8.46 -14.08
N VAL A 414 -14.55 8.23 -15.19
CA VAL A 414 -14.13 6.87 -15.59
C VAL A 414 -13.21 6.25 -14.56
N ALA A 415 -12.16 6.97 -14.13
CA ALA A 415 -11.21 6.51 -13.16
C ALA A 415 -11.87 6.22 -11.78
N GLU A 416 -12.83 7.02 -11.34
CA GLU A 416 -13.63 6.74 -10.14
C GLU A 416 -14.41 5.42 -10.26
N ARG A 417 -15.07 5.18 -11.38
CA ARG A 417 -15.81 3.92 -11.63
C ARG A 417 -14.89 2.70 -11.67
N MET A 418 -13.64 2.89 -12.08
CA MET A 418 -12.61 1.85 -12.07
C MET A 418 -11.96 1.69 -10.69
N HIS A 419 -12.38 2.44 -9.68
CA HIS A 419 -11.77 2.52 -8.36
C HIS A 419 -10.28 2.92 -8.37
N GLU A 420 -9.83 3.59 -9.43
CA GLU A 420 -8.49 4.15 -9.57
C GLU A 420 -8.45 5.58 -8.99
N PHE A 421 -8.67 5.68 -7.66
CA PHE A 421 -8.87 6.96 -7.00
C PHE A 421 -7.70 7.93 -7.11
N GLY A 422 -6.46 7.42 -7.17
CA GLY A 422 -5.29 8.27 -7.39
C GLY A 422 -5.25 8.90 -8.78
N THR A 423 -5.69 8.16 -9.80
CA THR A 423 -5.85 8.63 -11.17
C THR A 423 -7.00 9.64 -11.27
N ALA A 424 -8.15 9.32 -10.67
CA ALA A 424 -9.29 10.22 -10.59
C ALA A 424 -8.91 11.56 -9.91
N HIS A 425 -8.17 11.51 -8.80
CA HIS A 425 -7.69 12.70 -8.11
C HIS A 425 -6.86 13.62 -9.04
N ARG A 426 -5.90 13.05 -9.79
CA ARG A 426 -5.09 13.85 -10.75
C ARG A 426 -5.94 14.51 -11.82
N HIS A 427 -6.92 13.81 -12.37
CA HIS A 427 -7.85 14.39 -13.36
C HIS A 427 -8.72 15.48 -12.75
N TRP A 428 -9.26 15.28 -11.54
CA TRP A 428 -10.01 16.34 -10.85
C TRP A 428 -9.17 17.58 -10.56
N MET A 429 -7.89 17.40 -10.20
CA MET A 429 -6.94 18.51 -10.02
C MET A 429 -6.69 19.25 -11.34
N ALA A 430 -6.47 18.53 -12.44
CA ALA A 430 -6.33 19.13 -13.77
C ALA A 430 -7.60 19.89 -14.19
N ALA A 431 -8.79 19.35 -13.91
CA ALA A 431 -10.05 20.05 -14.15
C ALA A 431 -10.17 21.35 -13.34
N LEU A 432 -9.71 21.35 -12.08
CA LEU A 432 -9.65 22.54 -11.24
C LEU A 432 -8.70 23.61 -11.80
N GLU A 433 -7.50 23.22 -12.24
CA GLU A 433 -6.54 24.12 -12.88
C GLU A 433 -7.13 24.77 -14.13
N LEU A 434 -7.68 23.97 -15.04
CA LEU A 434 -8.36 24.43 -16.25
C LEU A 434 -9.54 25.36 -15.94
N SER A 435 -10.25 25.16 -14.84
CA SER A 435 -11.36 26.02 -14.43
C SER A 435 -10.90 27.36 -13.85
N THR A 436 -9.75 27.39 -13.13
CA THR A 436 -9.19 28.59 -12.48
C THR A 436 -8.42 29.47 -13.44
N GLU A 437 -7.71 28.94 -14.42
CA GLU A 437 -7.07 29.72 -15.49
C GLU A 437 -8.08 30.58 -16.29
N ARG A 438 -9.32 30.14 -16.39
CA ARG A 438 -10.43 30.87 -16.99
C ARG A 438 -10.97 32.03 -16.13
N ALA A 439 -10.86 31.92 -14.81
CA ALA A 439 -11.32 33.00 -13.89
C ALA A 439 -10.38 34.20 -13.86
N THR A 440 -9.12 34.05 -14.36
CA THR A 440 -8.15 35.13 -14.47
C THR A 440 -8.20 35.69 -15.89
N PRO A 441 -8.76 36.89 -16.13
CA PRO A 441 -8.76 37.49 -17.47
C PRO A 441 -7.30 37.72 -17.84
N ALA A 442 -6.82 37.04 -18.89
CA ALA A 442 -5.56 37.34 -19.55
C ALA A 442 -5.61 38.83 -19.94
N ALA A 443 -4.80 39.66 -19.30
CA ALA A 443 -4.65 41.06 -19.59
C ALA A 443 -4.14 41.16 -21.04
N GLY A 444 -5.04 41.35 -22.02
CA GLY A 444 -4.66 41.56 -23.39
C GLY A 444 -5.57 41.06 -24.51
N LEU A 445 -6.77 40.53 -24.29
CA LEU A 445 -7.68 40.07 -25.34
C LEU A 445 -8.93 40.97 -25.49
N LEU A 446 -9.22 41.31 -26.71
CA LEU A 446 -10.23 42.21 -27.25
C LEU A 446 -11.60 42.15 -26.54
N PRO A 447 -12.26 43.30 -26.33
CA PRO A 447 -13.57 43.34 -25.68
C PRO A 447 -14.65 42.84 -26.64
N GLY A 448 -15.41 41.84 -26.21
CA GLY A 448 -16.58 41.38 -26.98
C GLY A 448 -16.99 39.92 -26.82
N ARG A 449 -16.22 39.04 -26.15
CA ARG A 449 -16.65 37.69 -25.86
C ARG A 449 -17.02 37.52 -24.39
N THR A 450 -18.29 37.49 -24.09
CA THR A 450 -18.79 37.01 -22.79
C THR A 450 -18.39 35.55 -22.61
N PRO A 451 -17.77 35.14 -21.47
CA PRO A 451 -17.52 33.73 -21.20
C PRO A 451 -18.85 32.98 -21.10
N ARG A 452 -19.14 32.13 -22.08
CA ARG A 452 -20.29 31.22 -22.01
C ARG A 452 -19.89 30.12 -21.01
N ALA A 453 -20.69 29.95 -19.98
CA ALA A 453 -20.54 28.85 -19.02
C ALA A 453 -20.51 27.51 -19.75
N LEU A 454 -19.39 26.81 -19.71
CA LEU A 454 -19.14 25.55 -20.43
C LEU A 454 -19.09 24.33 -19.49
N LEU A 455 -19.21 24.54 -18.19
CA LEU A 455 -19.57 23.46 -17.29
C LEU A 455 -21.06 23.21 -17.43
N PRO A 456 -21.52 21.94 -17.45
CA PRO A 456 -22.90 21.64 -17.10
C PRO A 456 -23.26 22.43 -15.85
N ALA A 457 -24.45 22.99 -15.78
CA ALA A 457 -24.86 23.90 -14.69
C ALA A 457 -24.77 23.29 -13.27
N ASP A 458 -24.49 21.98 -13.18
CA ASP A 458 -24.31 21.16 -11.99
C ASP A 458 -22.85 21.00 -11.52
N ARG A 459 -21.84 21.49 -12.26
CA ARG A 459 -20.41 21.31 -11.90
C ARG A 459 -19.66 22.64 -11.77
N ASP A 460 -19.94 23.37 -10.70
CA ASP A 460 -19.15 24.55 -10.32
C ASP A 460 -17.78 24.15 -9.69
N ALA A 461 -16.93 25.13 -9.44
CA ALA A 461 -15.62 24.91 -8.82
C ALA A 461 -15.71 24.20 -7.46
N GLY A 462 -16.82 24.39 -6.73
CA GLY A 462 -17.07 23.71 -5.46
C GLY A 462 -17.32 22.21 -5.63
N VAL A 463 -17.97 21.81 -6.72
CA VAL A 463 -18.17 20.40 -7.07
C VAL A 463 -16.85 19.75 -7.44
N LEU A 464 -16.01 20.40 -8.27
CA LEU A 464 -14.69 19.89 -8.64
C LEU A 464 -13.78 19.74 -7.40
N LEU A 465 -13.80 20.72 -6.50
CA LEU A 465 -13.04 20.65 -5.24
C LEU A 465 -13.49 19.48 -4.37
N ARG A 466 -14.79 19.19 -4.30
CA ARG A 466 -15.30 18.03 -3.53
C ARG A 466 -14.81 16.72 -4.11
N HIS A 467 -15.00 16.51 -5.41
CA HIS A 467 -14.55 15.27 -6.05
C HIS A 467 -13.03 15.08 -5.93
N ALA A 468 -12.24 16.16 -6.11
CA ALA A 468 -10.80 16.10 -5.92
C ALA A 468 -10.41 15.73 -4.47
N ALA A 469 -11.14 16.25 -3.48
CA ALA A 469 -10.90 15.93 -2.08
C ALA A 469 -11.35 14.51 -1.71
N ASP A 470 -12.53 14.08 -2.17
CA ASP A 470 -13.07 12.75 -1.92
C ASP A 470 -12.14 11.66 -2.51
N THR A 471 -11.69 11.88 -3.75
CA THR A 471 -10.76 10.94 -4.40
C THR A 471 -9.36 10.95 -3.77
N ALA A 472 -8.88 12.10 -3.30
CA ALA A 472 -7.63 12.19 -2.54
C ALA A 472 -7.71 11.36 -1.24
N GLN A 473 -8.81 11.49 -0.48
CA GLN A 473 -9.04 10.73 0.75
C GLN A 473 -9.07 9.22 0.48
N LEU A 474 -9.82 8.78 -0.54
CA LEU A 474 -9.91 7.37 -0.91
C LEU A 474 -8.58 6.80 -1.41
N ALA A 475 -7.76 7.63 -2.05
CA ALA A 475 -6.39 7.28 -2.48
C ALA A 475 -5.36 7.25 -1.35
N GLY A 476 -5.71 7.70 -0.13
CA GLY A 476 -4.79 7.83 0.99
C GLY A 476 -3.93 9.09 0.96
N GLU A 477 -4.30 10.11 0.16
CA GLU A 477 -3.61 11.41 0.06
C GLU A 477 -4.28 12.43 1.01
N TYR A 478 -4.24 12.15 2.32
CA TYR A 478 -5.08 12.84 3.33
C TYR A 478 -4.78 14.34 3.47
N ASP A 479 -3.52 14.75 3.39
CA ASP A 479 -3.14 16.19 3.47
C ASP A 479 -3.64 16.98 2.26
N ALA A 480 -3.63 16.36 1.08
CA ALA A 480 -4.22 16.96 -0.12
C ALA A 480 -5.74 17.14 0.07
N ALA A 481 -6.44 16.13 0.58
CA ALA A 481 -7.86 16.21 0.89
C ALA A 481 -8.18 17.34 1.89
N VAL A 482 -7.43 17.44 3.00
CA VAL A 482 -7.57 18.51 3.99
C VAL A 482 -7.36 19.88 3.36
N THR A 483 -6.33 20.05 2.52
CA THR A 483 -6.02 21.31 1.85
C THR A 483 -7.17 21.75 0.93
N LEU A 484 -7.73 20.84 0.14
CA LEU A 484 -8.85 21.10 -0.76
C LEU A 484 -10.14 21.44 -0.01
N LEU A 485 -10.43 20.69 1.06
CA LEU A 485 -11.63 20.93 1.88
C LEU A 485 -11.56 22.25 2.65
N ARG A 486 -10.38 22.66 3.11
CA ARG A 486 -10.20 24.02 3.71
C ARG A 486 -10.41 25.14 2.70
N ARG A 487 -10.13 24.93 1.42
CA ARG A 487 -10.49 25.90 0.37
C ARG A 487 -12.02 25.95 0.16
N LEU A 488 -12.72 24.82 0.33
CA LEU A 488 -14.16 24.72 0.20
C LEU A 488 -14.89 25.33 1.41
N VAL A 489 -14.37 25.10 2.63
CA VAL A 489 -14.91 25.60 3.90
C VAL A 489 -13.80 26.31 4.69
N PRO A 490 -13.57 27.59 4.40
CA PRO A 490 -12.50 28.36 5.07
C PRO A 490 -12.73 28.59 6.57
N ASP A 491 -13.99 28.70 6.99
CA ASP A 491 -14.40 28.87 8.39
C ASP A 491 -15.45 27.83 8.79
N PRO A 492 -15.03 26.64 9.23
CA PRO A 492 -15.95 25.56 9.60
C PRO A 492 -16.90 25.91 10.75
N ALA A 493 -16.49 26.82 11.65
CA ALA A 493 -17.31 27.23 12.79
C ALA A 493 -18.52 28.09 12.39
N ARG A 494 -18.51 28.65 11.18
CA ARG A 494 -19.61 29.45 10.62
C ARG A 494 -20.25 28.82 9.38
N ALA A 495 -20.01 27.53 9.16
CA ALA A 495 -20.52 26.82 8.01
C ALA A 495 -22.06 26.84 7.97
N SER A 496 -22.61 27.13 6.80
CA SER A 496 -24.05 27.04 6.53
C SER A 496 -24.49 25.56 6.46
N ALA A 497 -25.78 25.29 6.54
CA ALA A 497 -26.35 23.93 6.42
C ALA A 497 -25.87 23.22 5.13
N GLY A 498 -25.79 23.94 4.00
CA GLY A 498 -25.29 23.39 2.73
C GLY A 498 -23.79 23.04 2.73
N GLU A 499 -23.00 23.58 3.65
CA GLU A 499 -21.56 23.33 3.78
C GLU A 499 -21.25 22.22 4.80
N LEU A 500 -22.21 21.80 5.63
CA LEU A 500 -22.01 20.76 6.65
C LEU A 500 -21.45 19.44 6.08
N PRO A 501 -21.88 18.93 4.92
CA PRO A 501 -21.27 17.74 4.34
C PRO A 501 -19.77 17.90 4.05
N ALA A 502 -19.31 19.10 3.68
CA ALA A 502 -17.89 19.38 3.46
C ALA A 502 -17.13 19.49 4.79
N VAL A 503 -17.75 20.02 5.84
CA VAL A 503 -17.19 20.04 7.21
C VAL A 503 -17.00 18.62 7.75
N VAL A 504 -17.97 17.73 7.54
CA VAL A 504 -17.88 16.31 7.91
C VAL A 504 -16.70 15.63 7.20
N ARG A 505 -16.55 15.86 5.90
CA ARG A 505 -15.40 15.35 5.12
C ARG A 505 -14.07 15.90 5.64
N LEU A 506 -14.02 17.19 5.95
CA LEU A 506 -12.83 17.82 6.54
C LEU A 506 -12.48 17.18 7.89
N GLY A 507 -13.45 16.96 8.75
CA GLY A 507 -13.24 16.28 10.02
C GLY A 507 -12.66 14.88 9.86
N ARG A 508 -13.22 14.07 8.94
CA ARG A 508 -12.73 12.73 8.65
C ARG A 508 -11.33 12.74 8.02
N SER A 509 -11.07 13.61 7.04
CA SER A 509 -9.75 13.75 6.44
C SER A 509 -8.69 14.18 7.45
N LEU A 510 -9.06 15.02 8.43
CA LEU A 510 -8.19 15.39 9.55
C LEU A 510 -7.89 14.20 10.47
N LEU A 511 -8.88 13.32 10.74
CA LEU A 511 -8.66 12.08 11.50
C LEU A 511 -7.69 11.15 10.77
N ASP A 512 -7.91 10.91 9.48
CA ASP A 512 -7.07 10.07 8.63
C ASP A 512 -5.65 10.65 8.48
N ALA A 513 -5.51 11.99 8.47
CA ALA A 513 -4.21 12.67 8.50
C ALA A 513 -3.51 12.62 9.88
N GLY A 514 -4.15 12.07 10.92
CA GLY A 514 -3.63 12.02 12.28
C GLY A 514 -3.82 13.32 13.10
N ARG A 515 -4.54 14.32 12.56
CA ARG A 515 -4.81 15.63 13.19
C ARG A 515 -6.09 15.60 14.03
N THR A 516 -6.10 14.69 15.00
CA THR A 516 -7.31 14.34 15.77
C THR A 516 -7.89 15.51 16.56
N ALA A 517 -7.04 16.37 17.16
CA ALA A 517 -7.50 17.54 17.92
C ALA A 517 -8.22 18.57 17.03
N ASP A 518 -7.69 18.80 15.83
CA ASP A 518 -8.31 19.70 14.86
C ASP A 518 -9.66 19.13 14.38
N ALA A 519 -9.74 17.82 14.16
CA ALA A 519 -10.98 17.14 13.77
C ALA A 519 -12.07 17.28 14.83
N VAL A 520 -11.73 17.01 16.10
CA VAL A 520 -12.65 17.17 17.24
C VAL A 520 -13.17 18.60 17.33
N ALA A 521 -12.28 19.61 17.24
CA ALA A 521 -12.67 21.02 17.29
C ALA A 521 -13.63 21.40 16.15
N VAL A 522 -13.28 21.02 14.90
CA VAL A 522 -14.10 21.32 13.71
C VAL A 522 -15.49 20.67 13.80
N LEU A 523 -15.57 19.40 14.19
CA LEU A 523 -16.82 18.64 14.25
C LEU A 523 -17.70 19.08 15.44
N HIS A 524 -17.09 19.39 16.58
CA HIS A 524 -17.78 19.93 17.75
C HIS A 524 -18.43 21.29 17.42
N ASP A 525 -17.68 22.22 16.83
CA ASP A 525 -18.19 23.54 16.48
C ASP A 525 -19.30 23.44 15.42
N ALA A 526 -19.17 22.54 14.44
CA ALA A 526 -20.21 22.27 13.47
C ALA A 526 -21.49 21.75 14.12
N GLY A 527 -21.40 20.81 15.08
CA GLY A 527 -22.53 20.28 15.82
C GLY A 527 -23.28 21.36 16.62
N ARG A 528 -22.54 22.27 17.27
CA ARG A 528 -23.12 23.42 18.00
C ARG A 528 -23.83 24.41 17.09
N THR A 529 -23.28 24.69 15.93
CA THR A 529 -23.84 25.66 14.97
C THR A 529 -25.09 25.10 14.31
N ALA A 530 -25.05 23.86 13.87
CA ALA A 530 -26.13 23.16 13.22
C ALA A 530 -27.30 22.86 14.19
N GLY A 531 -27.04 22.55 15.47
CA GLY A 531 -28.07 22.35 16.49
C GLY A 531 -28.95 23.58 16.75
N ARG A 532 -28.52 24.78 16.37
CA ARG A 532 -29.29 26.02 16.42
C ARG A 532 -30.24 26.20 15.23
N ALA A 533 -30.03 25.45 14.13
CA ALA A 533 -30.78 25.60 12.88
C ALA A 533 -32.02 24.66 12.76
N GLY A 534 -32.24 23.75 13.70
CA GLY A 534 -33.40 22.83 13.72
C GLY A 534 -33.03 21.42 13.18
N ASN A 535 -34.07 20.60 12.91
CA ASN A 535 -33.93 19.19 12.45
C ASN A 535 -33.45 19.10 10.98
N ASP A 536 -32.16 19.38 10.72
CA ASP A 536 -31.54 19.18 9.42
C ASP A 536 -30.99 17.73 9.34
N PRO A 537 -31.29 16.94 8.30
CA PRO A 537 -30.73 15.59 8.10
C PRO A 537 -29.22 15.54 8.12
N SER A 538 -28.50 16.58 7.64
CA SER A 538 -27.05 16.67 7.66
C SER A 538 -26.44 16.66 9.07
N LEU A 539 -27.23 16.95 10.12
CA LEU A 539 -26.82 16.78 11.51
C LEU A 539 -26.47 15.34 11.86
N ALA A 540 -27.15 14.35 11.28
CA ALA A 540 -26.84 12.94 11.52
C ALA A 540 -25.38 12.61 11.16
N SER A 541 -24.93 13.09 10.00
CA SER A 541 -23.55 12.88 9.53
C SER A 541 -22.52 13.63 10.39
N VAL A 542 -22.83 14.84 10.89
CA VAL A 542 -21.97 15.60 11.81
C VAL A 542 -21.80 14.85 13.14
N HIS A 543 -22.92 14.43 13.76
CA HIS A 543 -22.89 13.65 15.00
C HIS A 543 -22.15 12.32 14.82
N ALA A 544 -22.32 11.64 13.68
CA ALA A 544 -21.61 10.40 13.38
C ALA A 544 -20.10 10.59 13.27
N ALA A 545 -19.66 11.63 12.55
CA ALA A 545 -18.23 11.93 12.43
C ALA A 545 -17.63 12.40 13.76
N TYR A 546 -18.38 13.15 14.55
CA TYR A 546 -17.94 13.58 15.88
C TYR A 546 -17.84 12.38 16.84
N ALA A 547 -18.80 11.44 16.80
CA ALA A 547 -18.71 10.19 17.56
C ALA A 547 -17.45 9.37 17.20
N GLU A 548 -17.12 9.28 15.91
CA GLU A 548 -15.88 8.64 15.44
C GLU A 548 -14.64 9.34 16.00
N ALA A 549 -14.59 10.67 15.98
CA ALA A 549 -13.50 11.46 16.54
C ALA A 549 -13.34 11.26 18.06
N LEU A 550 -14.45 11.23 18.81
CA LEU A 550 -14.45 10.96 20.25
C LEU A 550 -13.97 9.55 20.57
N LEU A 551 -14.34 8.56 19.76
CA LEU A 551 -13.86 7.19 19.93
C LEU A 551 -12.34 7.11 19.77
N ILE A 552 -11.78 7.80 18.75
CA ILE A 552 -10.33 7.85 18.49
C ILE A 552 -9.58 8.56 19.64
N THR A 553 -10.20 9.54 20.28
CA THR A 553 -9.60 10.23 21.47
C THR A 553 -9.76 9.45 22.77
N GLY A 554 -10.53 8.35 22.76
CA GLY A 554 -10.78 7.49 23.93
C GLY A 554 -12.01 7.88 24.74
N ASP A 555 -12.78 8.91 24.35
CA ASP A 555 -14.07 9.23 24.98
C ASP A 555 -15.18 8.32 24.42
N VAL A 556 -15.17 7.07 24.90
CA VAL A 556 -16.13 6.05 24.45
C VAL A 556 -17.57 6.40 24.88
N SER A 557 -17.74 7.06 26.02
CA SER A 557 -19.05 7.46 26.53
C SER A 557 -19.66 8.60 25.69
N GLY A 558 -18.85 9.61 25.35
CA GLY A 558 -19.25 10.68 24.44
C GLY A 558 -19.53 10.14 23.04
N ALA A 559 -18.70 9.25 22.53
CA ALA A 559 -18.90 8.59 21.23
C ALA A 559 -20.23 7.85 21.15
N ARG A 560 -20.62 7.12 22.23
CA ARG A 560 -21.92 6.46 22.30
C ARG A 560 -23.08 7.45 22.19
N GLN A 561 -23.06 8.52 23.01
CA GLN A 561 -24.13 9.51 23.04
C GLN A 561 -24.32 10.18 21.68
N GLU A 562 -23.22 10.55 21.02
CA GLU A 562 -23.25 11.17 19.70
C GLU A 562 -23.71 10.21 18.61
N ALA A 563 -23.29 8.93 18.66
CA ALA A 563 -23.76 7.91 17.72
C ALA A 563 -25.26 7.61 17.88
N GLU A 564 -25.79 7.56 19.12
CA GLU A 564 -27.22 7.43 19.39
C GLU A 564 -28.03 8.63 18.86
N ARG A 565 -27.51 9.87 19.02
CA ARG A 565 -28.11 11.08 18.44
C ARG A 565 -28.12 11.01 16.92
N ALA A 566 -27.01 10.63 16.30
CA ALA A 566 -26.90 10.47 14.86
C ALA A 566 -27.94 9.49 14.32
N LEU A 567 -28.05 8.32 14.94
CA LEU A 567 -29.04 7.30 14.55
C LEU A 567 -30.50 7.77 14.75
N ALA A 568 -30.79 8.51 15.81
CA ALA A 568 -32.14 9.05 16.03
C ALA A 568 -32.55 10.03 14.91
N VAL A 569 -31.61 10.92 14.50
CA VAL A 569 -31.87 11.88 13.41
C VAL A 569 -32.02 11.14 12.06
N SER A 570 -31.11 10.21 11.74
CA SER A 570 -31.13 9.44 10.48
C SER A 570 -32.38 8.57 10.36
N ARG A 571 -32.83 7.92 11.43
CA ARG A 571 -34.05 7.11 11.45
C ARG A 571 -35.32 7.98 11.24
N ALA A 572 -35.32 9.18 11.80
CA ALA A 572 -36.42 10.13 11.59
C ALA A 572 -36.47 10.64 10.13
N GLY A 573 -35.32 10.78 9.47
CA GLY A 573 -35.20 11.17 8.06
C GLY A 573 -35.44 10.03 7.05
N GLY A 574 -35.44 8.78 7.48
CA GLY A 574 -35.64 7.61 6.60
C GLY A 574 -34.38 7.20 5.79
N GLU A 575 -33.20 7.74 6.10
CA GLU A 575 -31.96 7.55 5.38
C GLU A 575 -31.20 6.30 5.86
N GLN A 576 -31.59 5.11 5.37
CA GLN A 576 -30.99 3.84 5.81
C GLN A 576 -29.50 3.70 5.46
N ALA A 577 -29.07 4.17 4.30
CA ALA A 577 -27.67 3.99 3.84
C ALA A 577 -26.67 4.68 4.76
N GLU A 578 -27.02 5.83 5.32
CA GLU A 578 -26.15 6.60 6.21
C GLU A 578 -26.02 6.02 7.63
N GLN A 579 -26.83 5.01 8.01
CA GLN A 579 -26.80 4.40 9.35
C GLN A 579 -25.58 3.49 9.55
N ALA A 580 -24.96 3.00 8.48
CA ALA A 580 -23.85 2.07 8.57
C ALA A 580 -22.65 2.56 9.42
N PRO A 581 -22.07 3.75 9.19
CA PRO A 581 -20.97 4.25 10.01
C PRO A 581 -21.39 4.55 11.47
N MET A 582 -22.64 4.96 11.67
CA MET A 582 -23.18 5.23 13.00
C MET A 582 -23.29 3.96 13.83
N LEU A 583 -23.78 2.87 13.22
CA LEU A 583 -23.88 1.55 13.83
C LEU A 583 -22.50 0.94 14.13
N ALA A 584 -21.50 1.19 13.28
CA ALA A 584 -20.14 0.75 13.53
C ALA A 584 -19.55 1.40 14.80
N THR A 585 -19.66 2.72 14.93
CA THR A 585 -19.20 3.48 16.10
C THR A 585 -19.99 3.11 17.37
N LEU A 586 -21.32 3.04 17.27
CA LEU A 586 -22.18 2.64 18.39
C LEU A 586 -21.86 1.22 18.86
N GLY A 587 -21.67 0.30 17.91
CA GLY A 587 -21.36 -1.10 18.22
C GLY A 587 -20.06 -1.23 19.01
N PHE A 588 -19.01 -0.50 18.63
CA PHE A 588 -17.77 -0.46 19.40
C PHE A 588 -17.99 0.09 20.82
N ALA A 589 -18.70 1.21 20.94
CA ALA A 589 -18.97 1.83 22.24
C ALA A 589 -19.80 0.94 23.16
N LEU A 590 -20.85 0.28 22.62
CA LEU A 590 -21.67 -0.67 23.39
C LEU A 590 -20.86 -1.87 23.88
N ALA A 591 -20.01 -2.43 23.03
CA ALA A 591 -19.19 -3.58 23.41
C ALA A 591 -18.17 -3.24 24.48
N TYR A 592 -17.63 -2.02 24.46
CA TYR A 592 -16.65 -1.56 25.43
C TYR A 592 -17.28 -1.22 26.79
N LEU A 593 -18.48 -0.58 26.79
CA LEU A 593 -19.11 -0.03 27.99
C LEU A 593 -20.10 -1.00 28.65
N GLU A 594 -20.88 -1.75 27.88
CA GLU A 594 -22.08 -2.40 28.40
C GLU A 594 -22.27 -3.86 27.99
N ASN A 595 -22.37 -4.12 26.67
CA ASN A 595 -22.83 -5.41 26.16
C ASN A 595 -22.12 -5.77 24.84
N PRO A 596 -21.17 -6.71 24.89
CA PRO A 596 -20.45 -7.21 23.72
C PRO A 596 -21.34 -7.74 22.60
N ASP A 597 -22.40 -8.50 22.95
CA ASP A 597 -23.30 -9.08 21.95
C ASP A 597 -24.12 -8.03 21.21
N ALA A 598 -24.59 -7.00 21.93
CA ALA A 598 -25.28 -5.87 21.33
C ALA A 598 -24.35 -5.06 20.42
N GLY A 599 -23.08 -4.91 20.83
CA GLY A 599 -22.06 -4.27 20.02
C GLY A 599 -21.81 -5.01 18.71
N LEU A 600 -21.60 -6.32 18.76
CA LEU A 600 -21.43 -7.16 17.58
C LEU A 600 -22.65 -7.10 16.66
N ALA A 601 -23.86 -7.15 17.21
CA ALA A 601 -25.08 -7.09 16.43
C ALA A 601 -25.20 -5.74 15.67
N ALA A 602 -24.83 -4.62 16.31
CA ALA A 602 -24.86 -3.30 15.68
C ALA A 602 -23.84 -3.19 14.54
N VAL A 603 -22.60 -3.68 14.73
CA VAL A 603 -21.58 -3.68 13.68
C VAL A 603 -22.00 -4.56 12.50
N ALA A 604 -22.55 -5.75 12.76
CA ALA A 604 -23.04 -6.66 11.73
C ALA A 604 -24.20 -6.04 10.93
N GLU A 605 -25.15 -5.38 11.60
CA GLU A 605 -26.23 -4.61 10.94
C GLU A 605 -25.63 -3.49 10.06
N GLY A 606 -24.67 -2.76 10.59
CA GLY A 606 -23.97 -1.70 9.87
C GLY A 606 -23.28 -2.23 8.59
N LEU A 607 -22.59 -3.36 8.65
CA LEU A 607 -21.96 -3.97 7.47
C LEU A 607 -23.00 -4.40 6.43
N MET A 608 -24.09 -5.01 6.84
CA MET A 608 -25.16 -5.38 5.91
C MET A 608 -25.78 -4.16 5.20
N ILE A 609 -25.92 -3.04 5.89
CA ILE A 609 -26.39 -1.79 5.28
C ILE A 609 -25.36 -1.24 4.30
N ALA A 610 -24.09 -1.21 4.69
CA ALA A 610 -23.00 -0.73 3.86
C ALA A 610 -22.85 -1.53 2.56
N GLU A 611 -22.86 -2.85 2.62
CA GLU A 611 -22.79 -3.72 1.43
C GLU A 611 -23.97 -3.52 0.49
N ARG A 612 -25.18 -3.29 1.02
CA ARG A 612 -26.37 -3.01 0.20
C ARG A 612 -26.35 -1.62 -0.43
N SER A 613 -25.77 -0.65 0.24
CA SER A 613 -25.65 0.72 -0.31
C SER A 613 -24.61 0.81 -1.41
N GLY A 614 -23.61 -0.10 -1.41
CA GLY A 614 -22.49 -0.07 -2.34
C GLY A 614 -21.51 1.07 -2.07
N ASP A 615 -21.58 1.75 -0.91
CA ASP A 615 -20.61 2.79 -0.52
C ASP A 615 -19.29 2.15 -0.05
N PRO A 616 -18.19 2.26 -0.82
CA PRO A 616 -16.92 1.64 -0.49
C PRO A 616 -16.37 2.09 0.87
N ALA A 617 -16.52 3.38 1.20
CA ALA A 617 -16.03 3.93 2.46
C ALA A 617 -16.83 3.42 3.67
N ALA A 618 -18.14 3.24 3.53
CA ALA A 618 -18.97 2.67 4.59
C ALA A 618 -18.66 1.19 4.84
N VAL A 619 -18.46 0.41 3.77
CA VAL A 619 -18.04 -1.01 3.84
C VAL A 619 -16.70 -1.11 4.58
N GLY A 620 -15.73 -0.28 4.20
CA GLY A 620 -14.41 -0.28 4.82
C GLY A 620 -14.45 0.03 6.32
N ARG A 621 -15.21 1.05 6.72
CA ARG A 621 -15.39 1.40 8.14
C ARG A 621 -16.06 0.29 8.94
N ALA A 622 -17.03 -0.42 8.35
CA ALA A 622 -17.69 -1.51 9.04
C ALA A 622 -16.76 -2.71 9.27
N TYR A 623 -15.95 -3.11 8.28
CA TYR A 623 -14.92 -4.14 8.46
C TYR A 623 -13.89 -3.74 9.50
N GLN A 624 -13.41 -2.48 9.47
CA GLN A 624 -12.46 -1.98 10.47
C GLN A 624 -13.04 -2.04 11.88
N ALA A 625 -14.25 -1.53 12.08
CA ALA A 625 -14.92 -1.56 13.38
C ALA A 625 -15.13 -2.99 13.88
N TRP A 626 -15.45 -3.93 13.00
CA TRP A 626 -15.62 -5.33 13.37
C TRP A 626 -14.29 -5.98 13.80
N ALA A 627 -13.24 -5.80 13.00
CA ALA A 627 -11.91 -6.33 13.32
C ALA A 627 -11.36 -5.74 14.62
N ASP A 628 -11.52 -4.43 14.83
CA ASP A 628 -11.09 -3.75 16.05
C ASP A 628 -11.90 -4.18 17.28
N LEU A 629 -13.19 -4.40 17.12
CA LEU A 629 -14.07 -4.88 18.18
C LEU A 629 -13.64 -6.27 18.67
N LEU A 630 -13.42 -7.20 17.75
CA LEU A 630 -12.97 -8.55 18.06
C LEU A 630 -11.58 -8.56 18.68
N SER A 631 -10.63 -7.86 18.08
CA SER A 631 -9.22 -7.84 18.53
C SER A 631 -9.00 -7.04 19.81
N GLY A 632 -9.83 -6.04 20.08
CA GLY A 632 -9.75 -5.14 21.24
C GLY A 632 -10.63 -5.61 22.42
N PRO A 633 -11.82 -5.03 22.59
CA PRO A 633 -12.67 -5.26 23.76
C PRO A 633 -13.08 -6.72 23.98
N LEU A 634 -13.27 -7.49 22.93
CA LEU A 634 -13.71 -8.87 23.03
C LEU A 634 -12.55 -9.85 23.27
N GLY A 635 -11.33 -9.51 22.80
CA GLY A 635 -10.16 -10.37 22.93
C GLY A 635 -10.19 -11.64 22.06
N GLU A 636 -11.10 -11.68 21.05
CA GLU A 636 -11.24 -12.78 20.10
C GLU A 636 -10.24 -12.62 18.95
N LEU A 637 -8.95 -12.74 19.28
CA LEU A 637 -7.85 -12.40 18.38
C LEU A 637 -7.82 -13.18 17.07
N HIS A 638 -8.15 -14.48 17.10
CA HIS A 638 -8.16 -15.32 15.90
C HIS A 638 -9.23 -14.85 14.92
N GLU A 639 -10.44 -14.62 15.42
CA GLU A 639 -11.57 -14.15 14.62
C GLU A 639 -11.31 -12.72 14.12
N GLY A 640 -10.74 -11.85 14.97
CA GLY A 640 -10.37 -10.49 14.59
C GLY A 640 -9.35 -10.44 13.45
N VAL A 641 -8.34 -11.32 13.48
CA VAL A 641 -7.37 -11.45 12.37
C VAL A 641 -8.04 -11.94 11.09
N GLU A 642 -8.97 -12.90 11.20
CA GLU A 642 -9.66 -13.44 10.04
C GLU A 642 -10.58 -12.39 9.39
N ILE A 643 -11.37 -11.65 10.19
CA ILE A 643 -12.20 -10.55 9.68
C ILE A 643 -11.34 -9.44 9.07
N ALA A 644 -10.20 -9.12 9.68
CA ALA A 644 -9.29 -8.13 9.11
C ALA A 644 -8.76 -8.58 7.73
N ARG A 645 -8.38 -9.85 7.57
CA ARG A 645 -7.94 -10.42 6.28
C ARG A 645 -9.06 -10.42 5.22
N GLN A 646 -10.27 -10.80 5.60
CA GLN A 646 -11.44 -10.72 4.71
C GLN A 646 -11.70 -9.27 4.29
N GLY A 647 -11.62 -8.34 5.25
CA GLY A 647 -11.72 -6.91 4.99
C GLY A 647 -10.64 -6.41 4.03
N VAL A 648 -9.37 -6.85 4.18
CA VAL A 648 -8.29 -6.50 3.25
C VAL A 648 -8.60 -6.96 1.83
N ALA A 649 -9.06 -8.20 1.66
CA ALA A 649 -9.45 -8.70 0.34
C ALA A 649 -10.58 -7.83 -0.25
N ARG A 650 -11.60 -7.51 0.56
CA ARG A 650 -12.71 -6.67 0.12
C ARG A 650 -12.25 -5.23 -0.22
N MET A 651 -11.32 -4.67 0.54
CA MET A 651 -10.75 -3.34 0.27
C MET A 651 -9.94 -3.30 -1.03
N ARG A 652 -9.26 -4.39 -1.38
CA ARG A 652 -8.62 -4.52 -2.69
C ARG A 652 -9.65 -4.46 -3.82
N ASP A 653 -10.78 -5.17 -3.69
CA ASP A 653 -11.86 -5.15 -4.68
C ASP A 653 -12.49 -3.75 -4.85
N LEU A 654 -12.52 -2.97 -3.79
CA LEU A 654 -13.10 -1.63 -3.75
C LEU A 654 -12.08 -0.49 -4.01
N GLY A 655 -10.83 -0.81 -4.35
CA GLY A 655 -9.77 0.20 -4.59
C GLY A 655 -9.29 0.94 -3.34
N LEU A 656 -9.64 0.45 -2.13
CA LEU A 656 -9.33 1.07 -0.84
C LEU A 656 -8.16 0.39 -0.12
N ALA A 657 -7.34 -0.38 -0.83
CA ALA A 657 -6.21 -1.09 -0.23
C ALA A 657 -5.24 -0.15 0.51
N ARG A 658 -4.98 1.04 -0.05
CA ARG A 658 -4.03 2.03 0.50
C ARG A 658 -4.56 2.87 1.66
N SER A 659 -5.84 2.88 1.87
CA SER A 659 -6.50 3.60 2.98
C SER A 659 -6.95 2.59 4.02
N VAL A 660 -8.20 2.16 3.98
CA VAL A 660 -8.74 1.21 4.98
C VAL A 660 -8.04 -0.15 4.96
N GLY A 661 -7.57 -0.63 3.78
CA GLY A 661 -6.83 -1.90 3.68
C GLY A 661 -5.57 -1.92 4.53
N VAL A 662 -4.81 -0.81 4.54
CA VAL A 662 -3.62 -0.66 5.40
C VAL A 662 -3.97 -0.75 6.89
N ARG A 663 -5.06 -0.09 7.31
CA ARG A 663 -5.52 -0.16 8.72
C ARG A 663 -5.90 -1.57 9.13
N LEU A 664 -6.61 -2.29 8.28
CA LEU A 664 -6.98 -3.69 8.51
C LEU A 664 -5.75 -4.60 8.60
N LEU A 665 -4.73 -4.37 7.76
CA LEU A 665 -3.45 -5.08 7.84
C LEU A 665 -2.73 -4.79 9.16
N ALA A 666 -2.73 -3.54 9.63
CA ALA A 666 -2.15 -3.17 10.92
C ALA A 666 -2.91 -3.83 12.09
N THR A 667 -4.25 -3.89 12.02
CA THR A 667 -5.08 -4.61 13.02
C THR A 667 -4.77 -6.11 13.01
N ALA A 668 -4.64 -6.73 11.82
CA ALA A 668 -4.24 -8.14 11.69
C ALA A 668 -2.84 -8.38 12.26
N ALA A 669 -1.86 -7.52 11.94
CA ALA A 669 -0.49 -7.61 12.45
C ALA A 669 -0.44 -7.52 13.98
N ASN A 670 -1.20 -6.59 14.58
CA ASN A 670 -1.31 -6.49 16.04
C ASN A 670 -1.95 -7.73 16.69
N GLY A 671 -3.00 -8.28 16.08
CA GLY A 671 -3.62 -9.52 16.53
C GLY A 671 -2.65 -10.71 16.47
N LEU A 672 -1.95 -10.86 15.33
CA LEU A 672 -0.93 -11.90 15.11
C LEU A 672 0.28 -11.76 16.07
N PHE A 673 0.74 -10.53 16.33
CA PHE A 673 1.79 -10.26 17.31
C PHE A 673 1.37 -10.74 18.70
N ARG A 674 0.16 -10.40 19.14
CA ARG A 674 -0.38 -10.82 20.45
C ARG A 674 -0.54 -12.33 20.54
N LEU A 675 -0.90 -13.01 19.44
CA LEU A 675 -0.97 -14.49 19.33
C LEU A 675 0.40 -15.16 19.26
N GLY A 676 1.51 -14.40 19.20
CA GLY A 676 2.86 -14.94 19.04
C GLY A 676 3.20 -15.44 17.63
N ARG A 677 2.35 -15.19 16.63
CA ARG A 677 2.53 -15.55 15.21
C ARG A 677 3.34 -14.47 14.50
N TRP A 678 4.59 -14.24 14.96
CA TRP A 678 5.37 -13.07 14.56
C TRP A 678 5.85 -13.08 13.11
N SER A 679 6.00 -14.25 12.49
CA SER A 679 6.30 -14.34 11.05
C SER A 679 5.14 -13.75 10.25
N GLU A 680 3.93 -14.21 10.49
CA GLU A 680 2.74 -13.73 9.78
C GLU A 680 2.40 -12.26 10.12
N ALA A 681 2.73 -11.83 11.34
CA ALA A 681 2.59 -10.41 11.70
C ALA A 681 3.57 -9.54 10.90
N SER A 682 4.80 -10.04 10.63
CA SER A 682 5.78 -9.36 9.77
C SER A 682 5.26 -9.27 8.34
N ASP A 683 4.74 -10.39 7.80
CA ASP A 683 4.20 -10.42 6.44
C ASP A 683 3.07 -9.37 6.27
N ALA A 684 2.17 -9.27 7.26
CA ALA A 684 1.09 -8.28 7.24
C ALA A 684 1.61 -6.83 7.34
N VAL A 685 2.65 -6.58 8.14
CA VAL A 685 3.31 -5.26 8.24
C VAL A 685 4.01 -4.91 6.93
N ASP A 686 4.73 -5.86 6.33
CA ASP A 686 5.46 -5.65 5.10
C ASP A 686 4.50 -5.38 3.94
N GLU A 687 3.38 -6.09 3.89
CA GLU A 687 2.29 -5.83 2.95
C GLU A 687 1.69 -4.43 3.14
N ALA A 688 1.37 -4.04 4.39
CA ALA A 688 0.86 -2.71 4.69
C ALA A 688 1.85 -1.61 4.29
N TRP A 689 3.14 -1.84 4.53
CA TRP A 689 4.21 -0.90 4.19
C TRP A 689 4.39 -0.74 2.68
N ALA A 690 4.27 -1.84 1.94
CA ALA A 690 4.32 -1.82 0.47
C ALA A 690 3.23 -0.94 -0.15
N LEU A 691 2.09 -0.78 0.52
CA LEU A 691 1.00 0.12 0.11
C LEU A 691 1.29 1.61 0.35
N ARG A 692 2.44 1.96 0.94
CA ARG A 692 2.89 3.34 1.20
C ARG A 692 1.87 4.15 2.02
N PRO A 693 1.61 3.76 3.26
CA PRO A 693 0.68 4.46 4.13
C PRO A 693 1.12 5.92 4.38
N THR A 694 0.16 6.80 4.57
CA THR A 694 0.35 8.21 4.95
C THR A 694 -0.42 8.53 6.23
N GLY A 695 -0.23 9.69 6.82
CA GLY A 695 -0.97 10.17 7.98
C GLY A 695 -1.02 9.18 9.16
N ALA A 696 -2.21 8.99 9.71
CA ALA A 696 -2.47 8.09 10.83
C ALA A 696 -2.13 6.63 10.52
N ASP A 697 -2.36 6.21 9.27
CA ASP A 697 -2.11 4.84 8.81
C ASP A 697 -0.60 4.52 8.86
N ALA A 698 0.24 5.47 8.45
CA ALA A 698 1.70 5.33 8.53
C ALA A 698 2.21 5.20 9.98
N LEU A 699 1.60 5.95 10.91
CA LEU A 699 1.92 5.87 12.33
C LEU A 699 1.59 4.48 12.90
N GLU A 700 0.41 3.95 12.58
CA GLU A 700 -0.06 2.63 13.09
C GLU A 700 0.82 1.49 12.56
N VAL A 701 1.14 1.48 11.25
CA VAL A 701 1.99 0.46 10.64
C VAL A 701 3.41 0.52 11.22
N ARG A 702 3.99 1.72 11.41
CA ARG A 702 5.31 1.87 12.04
C ARG A 702 5.33 1.35 13.47
N LEU A 703 4.32 1.68 14.29
CA LEU A 703 4.23 1.17 15.66
C LEU A 703 4.09 -0.35 15.69
N SER A 704 3.34 -0.94 14.75
CA SER A 704 3.20 -2.39 14.63
C SER A 704 4.53 -3.05 14.25
N ARG A 705 5.29 -2.44 13.33
CA ARG A 705 6.65 -2.88 12.96
C ARG A 705 7.61 -2.77 14.15
N CYS A 706 7.59 -1.65 14.86
CA CYS A 706 8.43 -1.45 16.06
C CYS A 706 8.19 -2.51 17.13
N ARG A 707 6.93 -2.92 17.36
CA ARG A 707 6.62 -3.99 18.33
C ARG A 707 7.33 -5.29 17.98
N LEU A 708 7.33 -5.68 16.70
CA LEU A 708 8.03 -6.86 16.20
C LEU A 708 9.55 -6.72 16.33
N GLN A 709 10.11 -5.59 15.92
CA GLN A 709 11.55 -5.30 15.98
C GLN A 709 12.06 -5.35 17.43
N VAL A 710 11.34 -4.70 18.36
CA VAL A 710 11.68 -4.75 19.80
C VAL A 710 11.61 -6.18 20.33
N GLY A 711 10.59 -6.94 19.96
CA GLY A 711 10.44 -8.33 20.36
C GLY A 711 11.57 -9.22 19.84
N ARG A 712 12.05 -8.97 18.61
CA ARG A 712 13.15 -9.69 17.96
C ARG A 712 14.54 -9.19 18.35
N GLY A 713 14.65 -8.04 19.03
CA GLY A 713 15.93 -7.43 19.41
C GLY A 713 16.58 -6.58 18.32
N GLU A 714 15.82 -6.17 17.32
CA GLU A 714 16.21 -5.29 16.20
C GLU A 714 16.09 -3.81 16.65
N PHE A 715 16.89 -3.43 17.65
CA PHE A 715 16.72 -2.14 18.36
C PHE A 715 17.18 -0.93 17.56
N VAL A 716 18.05 -1.09 16.57
CA VAL A 716 18.52 0.02 15.70
C VAL A 716 17.41 0.42 14.75
N GLU A 717 16.81 -0.57 14.10
CA GLU A 717 15.70 -0.41 13.18
C GLU A 717 14.46 0.15 13.90
N ALA A 718 14.18 -0.36 15.11
CA ALA A 718 13.11 0.15 15.96
C ALA A 718 13.31 1.63 16.34
N ASP A 719 14.54 2.06 16.68
CA ASP A 719 14.85 3.46 16.99
C ASP A 719 14.66 4.37 15.78
N GLU A 720 15.00 3.91 14.56
CA GLU A 720 14.80 4.66 13.33
C GLU A 720 13.29 4.89 13.07
N ASP A 721 12.50 3.84 13.19
CA ASP A 721 11.06 3.92 13.02
C ASP A 721 10.39 4.81 14.10
N LEU A 722 10.80 4.69 15.37
CA LEU A 722 10.28 5.52 16.44
C LEU A 722 10.65 7.00 16.31
N ARG A 723 11.84 7.33 15.76
CA ARG A 723 12.18 8.72 15.40
C ARG A 723 11.29 9.25 14.27
N ALA A 724 11.02 8.42 13.26
CA ALA A 724 10.13 8.81 12.18
C ALA A 724 8.68 9.02 12.66
N VAL A 725 8.21 8.24 13.65
CA VAL A 725 6.91 8.48 14.31
C VAL A 725 6.91 9.84 15.04
N ASP A 726 7.98 10.18 15.79
CA ASP A 726 8.09 11.49 16.44
C ASP A 726 8.04 12.64 15.44
N LEU A 727 8.74 12.54 14.30
CA LEU A 727 8.76 13.57 13.27
C LEU A 727 7.38 13.76 12.62
N LEU A 728 6.73 12.68 12.21
CA LEU A 728 5.37 12.72 11.65
C LEU A 728 4.36 13.29 12.66
N ALA A 729 4.60 13.02 13.93
CA ALA A 729 3.80 13.51 15.02
C ALA A 729 4.00 15.01 15.30
N LEU A 730 5.16 15.58 14.95
CA LEU A 730 5.49 17.01 15.10
C LEU A 730 5.04 17.84 13.88
N ASP A 731 5.12 17.29 12.66
CA ASP A 731 4.71 17.98 11.44
C ASP A 731 3.20 18.31 11.40
N GLY A 732 2.38 17.60 12.19
CA GLY A 732 0.98 17.94 12.41
C GLY A 732 0.73 19.21 13.23
N THR A 733 1.77 19.82 13.80
CA THR A 733 1.70 21.10 14.51
C THR A 733 2.12 22.25 13.56
N GLY A 734 1.31 22.49 12.50
CA GLY A 734 1.58 23.58 11.54
C GLY A 734 1.79 24.95 12.22
N GLU A 735 2.59 25.78 11.59
CA GLU A 735 3.12 27.09 12.02
C GLU A 735 2.08 28.18 12.38
N ASP A 736 0.80 27.87 12.55
CA ASP A 736 -0.26 28.80 12.94
C ASP A 736 -0.61 28.75 14.44
N ALA A 737 0.39 28.64 15.33
CA ALA A 737 0.17 28.90 16.74
C ALA A 737 0.08 30.41 16.99
N PRO A 738 -1.02 30.96 17.52
CA PRO A 738 -1.04 32.37 17.94
C PRO A 738 -0.01 32.59 19.05
N PRO A 739 0.57 33.80 19.15
CA PRO A 739 1.64 34.10 20.10
C PRO A 739 1.15 33.84 21.54
N ALA A 740 2.01 33.20 22.34
CA ALA A 740 1.80 32.99 23.74
C ALA A 740 1.58 34.35 24.46
N GLY A 741 0.37 34.60 24.88
CA GLY A 741 0.03 35.84 25.56
C GLY A 741 -1.45 36.18 25.75
N ALA A 742 -2.36 35.20 25.69
CA ALA A 742 -3.74 35.43 26.13
C ALA A 742 -3.88 35.02 27.60
N PRO A 743 -4.50 35.84 28.48
CA PRO A 743 -4.61 35.55 29.89
C PRO A 743 -5.61 34.39 30.15
N ASP A 744 -5.19 33.47 31.01
CA ASP A 744 -6.03 32.44 31.66
C ASP A 744 -6.96 33.15 32.69
N ASP A 745 -8.09 33.65 32.23
CA ASP A 745 -9.21 33.92 33.13
C ASP A 745 -10.37 32.99 32.75
N PRO A 746 -10.79 32.09 33.64
CA PRO A 746 -11.95 31.23 33.40
C PRO A 746 -13.23 32.08 33.41
N ASP A 747 -14.00 31.96 32.35
CA ASP A 747 -15.36 32.50 32.23
C ASP A 747 -16.23 31.88 33.35
N PRO A 748 -16.76 32.67 34.30
CA PRO A 748 -17.51 32.16 35.42
C PRO A 748 -18.88 31.55 35.08
N ASP A 749 -19.34 31.68 33.80
CA ASP A 749 -20.59 31.15 33.30
C ASP A 749 -20.41 29.90 32.40
N ALA A 750 -19.23 29.29 32.37
CA ALA A 750 -19.02 28.05 31.63
C ALA A 750 -19.74 26.88 32.34
N ASP A 751 -20.65 26.23 31.64
CA ASP A 751 -21.34 25.01 32.08
C ASP A 751 -20.33 23.98 32.62
N ALA A 752 -20.50 23.57 33.88
CA ALA A 752 -19.61 22.64 34.57
C ALA A 752 -19.62 21.21 33.96
N ASP A 753 -20.49 20.92 33.01
CA ASP A 753 -20.62 19.64 32.29
C ASP A 753 -20.09 19.72 30.85
N ALA A 754 -19.44 20.82 30.43
CA ALA A 754 -18.87 20.90 29.10
C ALA A 754 -17.57 20.06 29.03
N PRO A 755 -17.44 19.10 28.09
CA PRO A 755 -16.20 18.36 27.92
C PRO A 755 -15.06 19.34 27.63
N VAL A 756 -13.97 19.22 28.41
CA VAL A 756 -12.77 20.05 28.27
C VAL A 756 -12.23 19.86 26.84
N ALA A 757 -12.32 20.91 26.03
CA ALA A 757 -11.81 20.86 24.65
C ALA A 757 -10.30 20.52 24.68
N PRO A 758 -9.86 19.48 23.94
CA PRO A 758 -8.45 19.13 23.91
C PRO A 758 -7.62 20.31 23.39
N ARG A 759 -6.50 20.59 24.06
CA ARG A 759 -5.58 21.68 23.66
C ARG A 759 -5.10 21.43 22.23
N ARG A 760 -5.20 22.43 21.37
CA ARG A 760 -4.73 22.38 19.96
C ARG A 760 -3.24 21.98 19.91
N GLY A 761 -2.89 21.04 19.04
CA GLY A 761 -1.51 20.67 18.71
C GLY A 761 -0.91 19.45 19.39
N THR A 762 -1.70 18.56 20.04
CA THR A 762 -1.18 17.30 20.60
C THR A 762 -1.49 16.12 19.67
N VAL A 763 -0.44 15.42 19.27
CA VAL A 763 -0.58 14.06 18.69
C VAL A 763 -1.43 13.22 19.63
N ALA A 764 -2.40 12.50 19.06
CA ALA A 764 -3.31 11.67 19.84
C ALA A 764 -2.50 10.76 20.78
N SER A 765 -2.91 10.73 22.04
CA SER A 765 -2.32 9.88 23.09
C SER A 765 -2.17 8.42 22.67
N ARG A 766 -3.07 7.94 21.78
CA ARG A 766 -3.03 6.59 21.21
C ARG A 766 -1.75 6.26 20.44
N TYR A 767 -1.01 7.24 19.92
CA TYR A 767 0.29 7.04 19.27
C TYR A 767 1.46 7.36 20.21
N ARG A 768 1.34 8.41 21.01
CA ARG A 768 2.42 8.90 21.86
C ARG A 768 2.70 7.99 23.06
N VAL A 769 1.66 7.43 23.68
CA VAL A 769 1.83 6.50 24.82
C VAL A 769 2.50 5.19 24.37
N PRO A 770 2.04 4.48 23.32
CA PRO A 770 2.74 3.31 22.80
C PRO A 770 4.18 3.57 22.35
N LEU A 771 4.45 4.72 21.73
CA LEU A 771 5.81 5.12 21.34
C LEU A 771 6.73 5.21 22.56
N LEU A 772 6.31 5.90 23.62
CA LEU A 772 7.10 6.03 24.85
C LEU A 772 7.24 4.69 25.58
N THR A 773 6.21 3.84 25.54
CA THR A 773 6.24 2.49 26.10
C THR A 773 7.26 1.61 25.38
N LEU A 774 7.28 1.63 24.03
CA LEU A 774 8.25 0.87 23.23
C LEU A 774 9.68 1.35 23.48
N ARG A 775 9.91 2.67 23.52
CA ARG A 775 11.22 3.23 23.86
C ARG A 775 11.69 2.82 25.27
N ALA A 776 10.80 2.87 26.25
CA ALA A 776 11.13 2.38 27.59
C ALA A 776 11.51 0.89 27.57
N GLY A 777 10.80 0.08 26.78
CA GLY A 777 11.14 -1.32 26.55
C GLY A 777 12.52 -1.52 25.96
N ILE A 778 12.90 -0.75 24.94
CA ILE A 778 14.23 -0.78 24.31
C ILE A 778 15.32 -0.42 25.34
N GLU A 779 15.13 0.65 26.13
CA GLU A 779 16.10 1.08 27.12
C GLU A 779 16.30 0.03 28.24
N MET A 780 15.25 -0.66 28.65
CA MET A 780 15.37 -1.79 29.58
C MET A 780 16.19 -2.94 29.00
N TRP A 781 15.96 -3.30 27.72
CA TRP A 781 16.75 -4.34 27.06
C TRP A 781 18.22 -3.95 26.86
N ARG A 782 18.52 -2.65 26.78
CA ARG A 782 19.89 -2.11 26.74
C ARG A 782 20.54 -1.99 28.11
N GLY A 783 19.85 -2.36 29.19
CA GLY A 783 20.32 -2.25 30.58
C GLY A 783 20.39 -0.82 31.09
N ARG A 784 19.52 0.07 30.61
CA ARG A 784 19.42 1.49 31.00
C ARG A 784 18.07 1.80 31.64
N PRO A 785 17.76 1.24 32.83
CA PRO A 785 16.47 1.41 33.48
C PRO A 785 16.19 2.86 33.92
N ASP A 786 17.22 3.67 34.14
CA ASP A 786 17.13 5.10 34.40
C ASP A 786 16.44 5.86 33.27
N LEU A 787 16.87 5.65 32.04
CA LEU A 787 16.23 6.24 30.84
C LEU A 787 14.81 5.70 30.62
N ALA A 788 14.58 4.42 30.94
CA ALA A 788 13.24 3.85 30.88
C ALA A 788 12.27 4.54 31.83
N ARG A 789 12.71 4.87 33.09
CA ARG A 789 11.93 5.64 34.07
C ARG A 789 11.48 6.99 33.54
N ASP A 790 12.41 7.75 32.92
CA ASP A 790 12.10 9.07 32.36
C ASP A 790 11.07 8.99 31.22
N LEU A 791 11.19 7.97 30.37
CA LEU A 791 10.24 7.74 29.29
C LEU A 791 8.85 7.36 29.80
N VAL A 792 8.79 6.51 30.83
CA VAL A 792 7.53 6.13 31.49
C VAL A 792 6.88 7.34 32.15
N ALA A 793 7.66 8.16 32.89
CA ALA A 793 7.15 9.37 33.53
C ALA A 793 6.47 10.30 32.51
N ARG A 794 7.14 10.55 31.39
CA ARG A 794 6.59 11.34 30.26
C ARG A 794 5.35 10.69 29.67
N GLY A 795 5.30 9.35 29.58
CA GLY A 795 4.13 8.62 29.11
C GLY A 795 2.94 8.77 30.04
N LEU A 796 3.17 8.72 31.35
CA LEU A 796 2.14 8.95 32.38
C LEU A 796 1.63 10.40 32.34
N ASP A 797 2.49 11.39 32.11
CA ASP A 797 2.09 12.79 31.95
C ASP A 797 1.09 12.95 30.78
N VAL A 798 1.30 12.20 29.68
CA VAL A 798 0.35 12.18 28.55
C VAL A 798 -0.92 11.44 28.93
N ALA A 799 -0.82 10.28 29.57
CA ALA A 799 -1.97 9.42 29.89
C ALA A 799 -2.92 10.06 30.92
N GLU A 800 -2.42 10.82 31.88
CA GLU A 800 -3.22 11.49 32.92
C GLU A 800 -4.07 12.65 32.39
N HIS A 801 -3.76 13.16 31.18
CA HIS A 801 -4.52 14.23 30.51
C HIS A 801 -5.43 13.71 29.41
N THR A 802 -5.65 12.41 29.32
CA THR A 802 -6.45 11.75 28.28
C THR A 802 -7.50 10.85 28.90
N PRO A 803 -8.57 10.53 28.16
CA PRO A 803 -9.55 9.55 28.60
C PRO A 803 -8.88 8.22 28.97
N ASP A 804 -9.42 7.57 29.99
CA ASP A 804 -8.87 6.40 30.65
C ASP A 804 -8.98 5.13 29.79
N ASP A 805 -8.02 4.94 28.87
CA ASP A 805 -7.92 3.76 28.02
C ASP A 805 -6.99 2.71 28.63
N VAL A 806 -7.57 1.60 29.07
CA VAL A 806 -6.84 0.48 29.67
C VAL A 806 -5.75 -0.08 28.76
N PHE A 807 -5.98 -0.15 27.45
CA PHE A 807 -5.02 -0.71 26.49
C PHE A 807 -3.79 0.19 26.29
N LEU A 808 -3.89 1.48 26.60
CA LEU A 808 -2.77 2.41 26.57
C LEU A 808 -2.06 2.47 27.94
N VAL A 809 -2.82 2.63 29.02
CA VAL A 809 -2.28 2.90 30.34
C VAL A 809 -1.67 1.65 30.99
N ALA A 810 -2.33 0.48 30.91
CA ALA A 810 -1.88 -0.71 31.61
C ALA A 810 -0.50 -1.24 31.13
N PRO A 811 -0.17 -1.29 29.81
CA PRO A 811 1.16 -1.63 29.35
C PRO A 811 2.24 -0.65 29.84
N LEU A 812 1.94 0.66 29.85
CA LEU A 812 2.88 1.69 30.32
C LEU A 812 3.18 1.54 31.81
N VAL A 813 2.15 1.33 32.65
CA VAL A 813 2.29 1.11 34.10
C VAL A 813 3.11 -0.16 34.38
N TRP A 814 2.86 -1.25 33.62
CA TRP A 814 3.68 -2.44 33.73
C TRP A 814 5.14 -2.16 33.37
N HIS A 815 5.44 -1.45 32.28
CA HIS A 815 6.81 -1.09 31.92
C HIS A 815 7.46 -0.19 32.97
N GLY A 816 6.71 0.69 33.61
CA GLY A 816 7.20 1.51 34.73
C GLY A 816 7.65 0.68 35.94
N LEU A 817 6.79 -0.24 36.39
CA LEU A 817 7.13 -1.15 37.50
C LEU A 817 8.26 -2.11 37.13
N ARG A 818 8.33 -2.56 35.88
CA ARG A 818 9.45 -3.33 35.34
C ARG A 818 10.74 -2.52 35.37
N ALA A 819 10.73 -1.23 34.99
CA ALA A 819 11.90 -0.35 35.04
C ALA A 819 12.41 -0.17 36.47
N GLU A 820 11.51 -0.01 37.44
CA GLU A 820 11.89 0.02 38.87
C GLU A 820 12.54 -1.29 39.32
N ALA A 821 11.95 -2.42 38.95
CA ALA A 821 12.50 -3.72 39.32
C ALA A 821 13.87 -4.02 38.67
N GLU A 822 14.06 -3.63 37.39
CA GLU A 822 15.36 -3.73 36.70
C GLU A 822 16.40 -2.78 37.32
N ALA A 823 16.01 -1.57 37.73
CA ALA A 823 16.90 -0.64 38.41
C ALA A 823 17.44 -1.25 39.72
N VAL A 824 16.56 -1.87 40.51
CA VAL A 824 16.97 -2.61 41.72
C VAL A 824 17.93 -3.75 41.39
N ALA A 825 17.65 -4.52 40.35
CA ALA A 825 18.53 -5.60 39.91
C ALA A 825 19.92 -5.09 39.46
N HIS A 826 20.03 -3.84 39.00
CA HIS A 826 21.29 -3.15 38.69
C HIS A 826 21.91 -2.42 39.89
N GLY A 827 21.40 -2.60 41.12
CA GLY A 827 21.93 -2.01 42.34
C GLY A 827 21.54 -0.53 42.54
N MET A 828 20.58 -0.01 41.81
CA MET A 828 20.01 1.31 42.01
C MET A 828 18.87 1.29 43.03
N ALA A 829 18.63 2.43 43.71
CA ALA A 829 17.45 2.55 44.56
C ALA A 829 16.17 2.69 43.75
N THR A 830 15.04 2.23 44.29
CA THR A 830 13.72 2.53 43.74
C THR A 830 13.43 4.04 43.87
N ASP A 831 12.79 4.61 42.85
CA ASP A 831 12.22 5.95 42.97
C ASP A 831 10.88 5.88 43.70
N ARG A 832 10.87 6.45 44.94
CA ARG A 832 9.69 6.41 45.80
C ARG A 832 8.49 7.13 45.17
N ALA A 833 8.71 8.28 44.55
CA ALA A 833 7.63 9.07 43.95
C ALA A 833 7.05 8.34 42.73
N ALA A 834 7.92 7.75 41.88
CA ALA A 834 7.49 6.93 40.74
C ALA A 834 6.70 5.70 41.21
N MET A 835 7.15 5.00 42.28
CA MET A 835 6.44 3.84 42.81
C MET A 835 5.08 4.22 43.41
N GLU A 836 4.96 5.37 44.10
CA GLU A 836 3.67 5.87 44.60
C GLU A 836 2.71 6.21 43.46
N ARG A 837 3.19 6.89 42.40
CA ARG A 837 2.42 7.22 41.20
C ARG A 837 1.94 5.97 40.45
N LEU A 838 2.84 5.03 40.18
CA LEU A 838 2.53 3.74 39.53
C LEU A 838 1.54 2.91 40.38
N GLY A 839 1.71 2.90 41.71
CA GLY A 839 0.79 2.25 42.63
C GLY A 839 -0.62 2.83 42.58
N HIS A 840 -0.75 4.13 42.38
CA HIS A 840 -2.04 4.81 42.18
C HIS A 840 -2.74 4.30 40.92
N HIS A 841 -2.02 4.22 39.81
CA HIS A 841 -2.57 3.69 38.55
C HIS A 841 -2.97 2.22 38.68
N VAL A 842 -2.19 1.37 39.37
CA VAL A 842 -2.58 -0.03 39.62
C VAL A 842 -3.87 -0.09 40.44
N THR A 843 -4.00 0.72 41.50
CA THR A 843 -5.21 0.79 42.29
C THR A 843 -6.42 1.26 41.49
N HIS A 844 -6.22 2.24 40.60
CA HIS A 844 -7.25 2.71 39.71
C HIS A 844 -7.71 1.59 38.73
N LEU A 845 -6.77 0.88 38.09
CA LEU A 845 -7.08 -0.28 37.25
C LEU A 845 -7.86 -1.36 38.01
N GLU A 846 -7.53 -1.64 39.27
CA GLU A 846 -8.27 -2.58 40.12
C GLU A 846 -9.69 -2.11 40.43
N GLY A 847 -9.86 -0.83 40.70
CA GLY A 847 -11.17 -0.22 40.92
C GLY A 847 -12.09 -0.32 39.73
N ARG A 848 -11.54 -0.42 38.52
CA ARG A 848 -12.31 -0.59 37.28
C ARG A 848 -12.81 -2.04 37.04
N VAL A 849 -12.13 -3.04 37.60
CA VAL A 849 -12.44 -4.47 37.37
C VAL A 849 -13.95 -4.80 37.53
N PRO A 850 -14.64 -4.37 38.59
CA PRO A 850 -16.05 -4.65 38.77
C PRO A 850 -16.97 -3.99 37.70
N HIS A 851 -16.53 -2.86 37.18
CA HIS A 851 -17.28 -2.02 36.23
C HIS A 851 -16.98 -2.29 34.74
N THR A 852 -16.09 -3.26 34.47
CA THR A 852 -15.66 -3.61 33.12
C THR A 852 -16.46 -4.81 32.61
N VAL A 853 -16.76 -4.83 31.32
CA VAL A 853 -17.41 -5.96 30.64
C VAL A 853 -16.60 -7.26 30.83
N PRO A 854 -17.24 -8.43 30.90
CA PRO A 854 -16.57 -9.69 31.27
C PRO A 854 -15.37 -10.06 30.39
N ALA A 855 -15.42 -9.75 29.09
CA ALA A 855 -14.34 -10.01 28.15
C ALA A 855 -13.10 -9.15 28.48
N LEU A 856 -13.26 -7.84 28.64
CA LEU A 856 -12.19 -6.91 28.94
C LEU A 856 -11.65 -7.11 30.37
N ARG A 857 -12.50 -7.52 31.30
CA ARG A 857 -12.15 -7.77 32.72
C ARG A 857 -10.96 -8.72 32.87
N ARG A 858 -10.90 -9.79 32.05
CA ARG A 858 -9.79 -10.76 32.09
C ARG A 858 -8.46 -10.09 31.74
N THR A 859 -8.45 -9.21 30.74
CA THR A 859 -7.26 -8.47 30.31
C THR A 859 -6.81 -7.48 31.38
N VAL A 860 -7.76 -6.71 31.98
CA VAL A 860 -7.44 -5.79 33.09
C VAL A 860 -6.82 -6.54 34.26
N LEU A 861 -7.41 -7.67 34.65
CA LEU A 861 -6.88 -8.52 35.76
C LEU A 861 -5.48 -9.08 35.42
N ALA A 862 -5.23 -9.44 34.17
CA ALA A 862 -3.90 -9.92 33.75
C ALA A 862 -2.83 -8.85 33.96
N TYR A 863 -3.11 -7.60 33.55
CA TYR A 863 -2.21 -6.47 33.81
C TYR A 863 -2.07 -6.15 35.30
N VAL A 864 -3.15 -6.14 36.05
CA VAL A 864 -3.10 -5.92 37.52
C VAL A 864 -2.21 -6.96 38.20
N HIS A 865 -2.40 -8.25 37.91
CA HIS A 865 -1.56 -9.31 38.44
C HIS A 865 -0.08 -9.14 38.03
N MET A 866 0.19 -8.77 36.78
CA MET A 866 1.51 -8.50 36.28
C MET A 866 2.18 -7.31 37.02
N CYS A 867 1.48 -6.20 37.13
CA CYS A 867 1.97 -5.00 37.82
C CYS A 867 2.26 -5.29 39.31
N ARG A 868 1.41 -6.04 40.01
CA ARG A 868 1.65 -6.43 41.41
C ARG A 868 2.84 -7.33 41.57
N ALA A 869 3.03 -8.29 40.68
CA ALA A 869 4.19 -9.17 40.71
C ALA A 869 5.50 -8.41 40.48
N GLU A 870 5.50 -7.41 39.55
CA GLU A 870 6.65 -6.52 39.35
C GLU A 870 6.92 -5.61 40.53
N ALA A 871 5.89 -5.05 41.15
CA ALA A 871 6.04 -4.23 42.36
C ALA A 871 6.66 -5.05 43.50
N GLY A 872 6.27 -6.33 43.66
CA GLY A 872 6.90 -7.26 44.59
C GLY A 872 8.38 -7.51 44.26
N ARG A 873 8.73 -7.64 42.99
CA ARG A 873 10.11 -7.78 42.54
C ARG A 873 10.93 -6.52 42.81
N ALA A 874 10.40 -5.34 42.54
CA ALA A 874 11.02 -4.06 42.87
C ALA A 874 11.23 -3.86 44.37
N ALA A 875 10.34 -4.39 45.23
CA ALA A 875 10.46 -4.37 46.69
C ALA A 875 11.42 -5.44 47.24
N GLY A 876 12.09 -6.23 46.39
CA GLY A 876 12.97 -7.32 46.82
C GLY A 876 12.27 -8.56 47.39
N ALA A 877 10.96 -8.69 47.18
CA ALA A 877 10.11 -9.79 47.64
C ALA A 877 9.52 -10.58 46.46
N PRO A 878 10.33 -11.30 45.69
CA PRO A 878 9.86 -12.07 44.56
C PRO A 878 8.97 -13.23 44.99
N ASP A 879 7.74 -13.31 44.44
CA ASP A 879 6.77 -14.36 44.77
C ASP A 879 6.55 -15.30 43.55
N PRO A 880 7.06 -16.56 43.60
CA PRO A 880 6.89 -17.50 42.50
C PRO A 880 5.43 -17.94 42.28
N VAL A 881 4.55 -17.83 43.29
CA VAL A 881 3.14 -18.17 43.20
C VAL A 881 2.40 -17.07 42.43
N ALA A 882 2.67 -15.79 42.73
CA ALA A 882 2.14 -14.65 42.03
C ALA A 882 2.52 -14.70 40.52
N TRP A 883 3.79 -14.95 40.23
CA TRP A 883 4.24 -15.13 38.85
C TRP A 883 3.61 -16.32 38.13
N GLY A 884 3.32 -17.40 38.86
CA GLY A 884 2.58 -18.55 38.33
C GLY A 884 1.18 -18.14 37.88
N LYS A 885 0.47 -17.40 38.71
CA LYS A 885 -0.87 -16.89 38.40
C LYS A 885 -0.87 -15.93 37.18
N VAL A 886 0.16 -15.06 37.09
CA VAL A 886 0.35 -14.18 35.94
C VAL A 886 0.51 -15.01 34.66
N ALA A 887 1.38 -16.03 34.65
CA ALA A 887 1.61 -16.88 33.49
C ALA A 887 0.34 -17.62 33.06
N GLU A 888 -0.41 -18.18 34.03
CA GLU A 888 -1.69 -18.86 33.74
C GLU A 888 -2.73 -17.90 33.15
N THR A 889 -2.82 -16.66 33.67
CA THR A 889 -3.79 -15.66 33.19
C THR A 889 -3.49 -15.27 31.76
N TRP A 890 -2.23 -14.97 31.40
CA TRP A 890 -1.84 -14.60 30.05
C TRP A 890 -1.91 -15.76 29.06
N SER A 891 -1.59 -17.00 29.50
CA SER A 891 -1.80 -18.20 28.68
C SER A 891 -3.28 -18.44 28.37
N GLY A 892 -4.16 -18.19 29.34
CA GLY A 892 -5.62 -18.27 29.15
C GLY A 892 -6.20 -17.21 28.23
N LEU A 893 -5.47 -16.11 28.02
CA LEU A 893 -5.77 -15.05 27.05
C LEU A 893 -5.13 -15.30 25.67
N LEU A 894 -4.39 -16.41 25.49
CA LEU A 894 -3.62 -16.73 24.27
C LEU A 894 -2.54 -15.70 23.93
N HIS A 895 -1.93 -15.09 24.95
CA HIS A 895 -0.85 -14.11 24.81
C HIS A 895 0.50 -14.73 25.23
N PRO A 896 1.23 -15.40 24.34
CA PRO A 896 2.45 -16.13 24.69
C PRO A 896 3.61 -15.25 25.13
N TYR A 897 3.74 -14.00 24.62
CA TYR A 897 4.84 -13.12 24.99
C TYR A 897 4.82 -12.72 26.48
N PRO A 898 3.77 -12.13 27.04
CA PRO A 898 3.71 -11.85 28.48
C PRO A 898 3.65 -13.12 29.34
N ALA A 899 3.11 -14.23 28.82
CA ALA A 899 3.14 -15.51 29.50
C ALA A 899 4.57 -16.04 29.66
N ALA A 900 5.38 -16.01 28.59
CA ALA A 900 6.80 -16.38 28.63
C ALA A 900 7.61 -15.50 29.56
N TYR A 901 7.34 -14.18 29.57
CA TYR A 901 7.94 -13.26 30.53
C TYR A 901 7.63 -13.67 31.98
N ALA A 902 6.36 -13.94 32.25
CA ALA A 902 5.95 -14.36 33.60
C ALA A 902 6.59 -15.68 34.01
N LEU A 903 6.76 -16.64 33.12
CA LEU A 903 7.48 -17.90 33.36
C LEU A 903 8.97 -17.65 33.67
N LEU A 904 9.64 -16.76 32.93
CA LEU A 904 11.02 -16.38 33.22
C LEU A 904 11.15 -15.79 34.63
N ARG A 905 10.29 -14.81 34.99
CA ARG A 905 10.29 -14.20 36.32
C ARG A 905 9.91 -15.21 37.43
N ARG A 906 9.02 -16.17 37.13
CA ARG A 906 8.70 -17.29 38.03
C ARG A 906 9.94 -18.16 38.30
N ALA A 907 10.69 -18.52 37.27
CA ALA A 907 11.89 -19.33 37.42
C ALA A 907 12.94 -18.59 38.24
N ASP A 908 13.16 -17.30 37.99
CA ASP A 908 14.06 -16.47 38.80
C ASP A 908 13.63 -16.41 40.28
N ALA A 909 12.35 -16.15 40.55
CA ALA A 909 11.78 -16.14 41.89
C ALA A 909 11.93 -17.50 42.60
N LEU A 910 11.72 -18.64 41.92
CA LEU A 910 11.96 -19.98 42.46
C LEU A 910 13.41 -20.20 42.90
N LEU A 911 14.35 -19.70 42.07
CA LEU A 911 15.79 -19.80 42.38
C LEU A 911 16.18 -18.93 43.61
N VAL A 912 15.67 -17.70 43.66
CA VAL A 912 15.92 -16.75 44.77
C VAL A 912 15.33 -17.26 46.11
N THR A 913 14.14 -17.86 46.06
CA THR A 913 13.44 -18.36 47.26
C THR A 913 13.91 -19.76 47.70
N GLY A 914 14.89 -20.34 47.02
CA GLY A 914 15.46 -21.65 47.39
C GLY A 914 14.55 -22.85 47.13
N ALA A 915 13.64 -22.74 46.18
CA ALA A 915 12.78 -23.85 45.75
C ALA A 915 13.58 -24.96 45.07
N ARG A 916 12.93 -26.12 44.83
CA ARG A 916 13.60 -27.25 44.16
C ARG A 916 14.10 -26.83 42.78
N HIS A 917 15.42 -27.09 42.53
CA HIS A 917 16.08 -26.75 41.29
C HIS A 917 15.36 -27.29 40.02
N GLY A 918 14.80 -28.50 40.13
CA GLY A 918 14.02 -29.13 39.04
C GLY A 918 12.73 -28.39 38.68
N ASP A 919 12.09 -27.69 39.63
CA ASP A 919 10.89 -26.90 39.35
C ASP A 919 11.25 -25.63 38.58
N ALA A 920 12.31 -24.94 38.99
CA ALA A 920 12.85 -23.79 38.26
C ALA A 920 13.29 -24.17 36.82
N ALA A 921 13.97 -25.34 36.69
CA ALA A 921 14.42 -25.85 35.38
C ALA A 921 13.25 -26.15 34.42
N ARG A 922 12.17 -26.73 34.93
CA ARG A 922 10.98 -27.02 34.10
C ARG A 922 10.30 -25.75 33.63
N VAL A 923 10.13 -24.77 34.52
CA VAL A 923 9.52 -23.47 34.20
C VAL A 923 10.39 -22.69 33.21
N LEU A 924 11.72 -22.73 33.37
CA LEU A 924 12.65 -22.02 32.48
C LEU A 924 12.68 -22.61 31.06
N ARG A 925 12.60 -23.96 30.95
CA ARG A 925 12.49 -24.61 29.64
C ARG A 925 11.18 -24.21 28.92
N ALA A 926 10.04 -24.21 29.62
CA ALA A 926 8.77 -23.78 29.05
C ALA A 926 8.82 -22.31 28.57
N ALA A 927 9.51 -21.42 29.33
CA ALA A 927 9.73 -20.06 28.88
C ALA A 927 10.59 -20.01 27.60
N ALA A 928 11.67 -20.83 27.55
CA ALA A 928 12.57 -20.90 26.39
C ALA A 928 11.86 -21.43 25.14
N GLU A 929 11.08 -22.50 25.27
CA GLU A 929 10.29 -23.06 24.16
C GLU A 929 9.32 -22.03 23.58
N THR A 930 8.59 -21.31 24.45
CA THR A 930 7.67 -20.25 24.00
C THR A 930 8.38 -19.10 23.34
N ALA A 931 9.51 -18.62 23.89
CA ALA A 931 10.30 -17.55 23.32
C ALA A 931 10.94 -17.93 21.96
N ALA A 932 11.42 -19.20 21.84
CA ALA A 932 11.98 -19.71 20.60
C ALA A 932 10.93 -19.80 19.49
N ALA A 933 9.72 -20.28 19.80
CA ALA A 933 8.62 -20.36 18.84
C ALA A 933 8.22 -19.01 18.25
N MET A 934 8.39 -17.93 19.01
CA MET A 934 8.13 -16.55 18.53
C MET A 934 9.34 -15.90 17.84
N GLY A 935 10.55 -16.42 18.04
CA GLY A 935 11.80 -15.77 17.65
C GLY A 935 12.20 -14.58 18.54
N ALA A 936 11.79 -14.59 19.82
CA ALA A 936 12.02 -13.51 20.79
C ALA A 936 13.45 -13.55 21.35
N ARG A 937 14.43 -13.08 20.55
CA ARG A 937 15.87 -13.15 20.87
C ARG A 937 16.24 -12.53 22.20
N PRO A 938 15.80 -11.29 22.57
CA PRO A 938 16.17 -10.71 23.89
C PRO A 938 15.71 -11.57 25.07
N PHE A 939 14.55 -12.22 24.95
CA PHE A 939 14.09 -13.17 25.96
C PHE A 939 14.95 -14.43 26.04
N LEU A 940 15.31 -14.99 24.90
CA LEU A 940 16.17 -16.18 24.83
C LEU A 940 17.55 -15.91 25.44
N ASP A 941 18.09 -14.71 25.21
CA ASP A 941 19.37 -14.28 25.80
C ASP A 941 19.28 -14.15 27.32
N GLU A 942 18.20 -13.55 27.84
CA GLU A 942 17.98 -13.40 29.29
C GLU A 942 17.73 -14.78 29.94
N ILE A 943 16.92 -15.65 29.34
CA ILE A 943 16.69 -17.04 29.77
C ILE A 943 18.00 -17.82 29.80
N SER A 944 18.82 -17.69 28.76
CA SER A 944 20.12 -18.37 28.65
C SER A 944 21.10 -17.86 29.71
N ALA A 945 21.08 -16.56 30.01
CA ALA A 945 21.90 -15.98 31.08
C ALA A 945 21.48 -16.51 32.46
N LEU A 946 20.16 -16.59 32.71
CA LEU A 946 19.64 -17.17 33.96
C LEU A 946 19.98 -18.66 34.07
N ALA A 947 19.79 -19.43 33.01
CA ALA A 947 20.11 -20.86 32.93
C ALA A 947 21.59 -21.13 33.24
N ARG A 948 22.51 -20.36 32.66
CA ARG A 948 23.95 -20.46 32.94
C ARG A 948 24.26 -20.17 34.39
N ARG A 949 23.72 -19.09 34.99
CA ARG A 949 23.90 -18.74 36.40
C ARG A 949 23.40 -19.84 37.34
N ALA A 950 22.24 -20.41 36.96
CA ALA A 950 21.59 -21.45 37.74
C ALA A 950 22.12 -22.86 37.42
N ARG A 951 23.02 -23.06 36.47
CA ARG A 951 23.50 -24.36 35.96
C ARG A 951 22.36 -25.29 35.54
N ILE A 952 21.37 -24.73 34.84
CA ILE A 952 20.22 -25.42 34.25
C ILE A 952 20.54 -25.68 32.79
N ASP A 953 20.37 -26.91 32.34
CA ASP A 953 20.46 -27.27 30.92
C ASP A 953 19.11 -27.00 30.23
N ILE A 954 19.16 -26.12 29.21
CA ILE A 954 18.03 -25.76 28.33
C ILE A 954 18.25 -26.22 26.88
N ALA A 955 19.27 -27.07 26.63
CA ALA A 955 19.80 -27.39 25.28
C ALA A 955 18.81 -27.99 24.27
N HIS A 956 17.57 -28.24 24.63
CA HIS A 956 16.55 -28.73 23.68
C HIS A 956 15.76 -27.62 22.97
N ALA A 957 15.88 -26.38 23.38
CA ALA A 957 15.14 -25.25 22.83
C ALA A 957 15.91 -24.39 21.79
N GLY A 958 17.24 -24.54 21.74
CA GLY A 958 18.11 -23.64 20.93
C GLY A 958 18.64 -24.22 19.64
N ASP A 959 18.72 -25.55 19.48
CA ASP A 959 19.38 -26.18 18.34
C ASP A 959 18.57 -26.09 17.02
N ALA A 960 17.30 -25.70 17.07
CA ALA A 960 16.46 -25.55 15.89
C ALA A 960 16.66 -24.20 15.15
N VAL A 961 17.34 -23.23 15.76
CA VAL A 961 17.47 -21.86 15.18
C VAL A 961 18.84 -21.63 14.52
N VAL A 962 19.88 -22.44 14.79
CA VAL A 962 21.25 -22.19 14.29
C VAL A 962 21.59 -23.00 13.04
N THR A 963 20.83 -24.02 12.69
CA THR A 963 21.02 -24.76 11.43
C THR A 963 19.81 -24.53 10.54
N GLY A 964 19.95 -23.59 9.60
CA GLY A 964 19.06 -23.45 8.46
C GLY A 964 19.10 -24.71 7.59
N GLY A 965 18.29 -25.69 7.92
CA GLY A 965 18.24 -26.98 7.25
C GLY A 965 16.96 -27.72 7.59
N SER A 966 16.00 -27.63 6.70
CA SER A 966 14.95 -28.65 6.42
C SER A 966 14.10 -29.15 7.59
N VAL A 967 13.04 -28.44 7.90
CA VAL A 967 11.84 -29.01 8.63
C VAL A 967 10.80 -29.51 7.61
N THR A 968 11.21 -30.18 6.54
CA THR A 968 10.30 -30.79 5.55
C THR A 968 10.00 -32.27 5.78
N ALA A 969 10.57 -32.91 6.83
CA ALA A 969 10.39 -34.35 7.04
C ALA A 969 9.27 -34.75 8.01
N ALA A 970 8.69 -33.84 8.80
CA ALA A 970 7.63 -34.20 9.79
C ALA A 970 6.21 -33.83 9.35
N ARG A 971 6.04 -33.00 8.31
CA ARG A 971 4.71 -32.66 7.74
C ARG A 971 4.16 -33.70 6.76
N GLY A 972 5.01 -34.55 6.21
CA GLY A 972 4.64 -35.51 5.17
C GLY A 972 3.88 -36.77 5.66
N ALA A 973 3.60 -36.92 6.95
CA ALA A 973 2.92 -38.11 7.49
C ALA A 973 1.46 -37.87 7.89
N ALA A 974 1.01 -36.63 8.02
CA ALA A 974 -0.36 -36.29 8.42
C ALA A 974 -1.30 -35.91 7.26
N GLU A 975 -0.74 -35.57 6.09
CA GLU A 975 -1.53 -35.03 4.95
C GLU A 975 -1.96 -36.08 3.90
N ARG A 976 -1.81 -37.38 4.19
CA ARG A 976 -2.33 -38.42 3.29
C ARG A 976 -3.56 -39.09 3.87
N ARG A 977 -4.70 -38.37 3.87
CA ARG A 977 -6.06 -38.94 3.75
C ARG A 977 -7.15 -37.92 3.94
N ALA A 978 -7.69 -37.35 2.85
CA ALA A 978 -9.13 -37.21 2.64
C ALA A 978 -9.36 -36.58 1.26
N PRO A 979 -10.33 -37.03 0.49
CA PRO A 979 -10.66 -36.43 -0.77
C PRO A 979 -11.46 -35.13 -0.56
N GLU A 980 -11.07 -34.15 -1.30
CA GLU A 980 -11.64 -32.88 -1.71
C GLU A 980 -13.14 -32.68 -1.42
N LEU A 981 -13.42 -31.71 -0.55
CA LEU A 981 -14.59 -30.86 -0.64
C LEU A 981 -14.05 -29.45 -0.99
N ALA A 982 -13.91 -29.22 -2.29
CA ALA A 982 -13.44 -27.93 -2.81
C ALA A 982 -14.44 -26.83 -2.46
N GLY A 983 -13.99 -25.80 -1.73
CA GLY A 983 -14.76 -24.60 -1.44
C GLY A 983 -14.96 -24.23 0.02
N LEU A 984 -14.53 -25.05 0.97
CA LEU A 984 -14.66 -24.74 2.40
C LEU A 984 -13.34 -24.28 3.01
N THR A 985 -13.40 -23.28 3.85
CA THR A 985 -12.25 -22.83 4.65
C THR A 985 -11.79 -23.90 5.65
N PRO A 986 -10.53 -23.87 6.15
CA PRO A 986 -10.06 -24.81 7.18
C PRO A 986 -10.97 -24.85 8.41
N ARG A 987 -11.57 -23.74 8.78
CA ARG A 987 -12.47 -23.62 9.92
C ARG A 987 -13.84 -24.25 9.67
N GLU A 988 -14.37 -24.11 8.47
CA GLU A 988 -15.60 -24.79 8.04
C GLU A 988 -15.40 -26.30 7.97
N HIS A 989 -14.21 -26.77 7.59
CA HIS A 989 -13.86 -28.21 7.66
C HIS A 989 -13.83 -28.73 9.09
N GLU A 990 -13.27 -27.98 10.05
CA GLU A 990 -13.27 -28.36 11.46
C GLU A 990 -14.71 -28.45 12.02
N ILE A 991 -15.53 -27.45 11.72
CA ILE A 991 -16.94 -27.43 12.16
C ILE A 991 -17.72 -28.56 11.49
N LEU A 992 -17.51 -28.81 10.20
CA LEU A 992 -18.15 -29.90 9.46
C LEU A 992 -17.74 -31.26 10.00
N ALA A 993 -16.46 -31.47 10.35
CA ALA A 993 -15.98 -32.72 10.95
C ALA A 993 -16.67 -33.00 12.29
N VAL A 994 -16.83 -31.98 13.14
CA VAL A 994 -17.48 -32.11 14.44
C VAL A 994 -19.01 -32.20 14.29
N LEU A 995 -19.60 -31.54 13.30
CA LEU A 995 -21.01 -31.66 12.92
C LEU A 995 -21.36 -33.11 12.45
N ALA A 996 -20.45 -33.73 11.69
CA ALA A 996 -20.59 -35.11 11.23
C ALA A 996 -20.59 -36.12 12.37
N GLU A 997 -20.08 -35.78 13.55
CA GLU A 997 -20.19 -36.59 14.78
C GLU A 997 -21.58 -36.45 15.44
N GLY A 998 -22.50 -35.65 14.90
CA GLY A 998 -23.87 -35.46 15.37
C GLY A 998 -24.04 -34.54 16.57
N LEU A 999 -23.05 -33.68 16.82
CA LEU A 999 -23.06 -32.71 17.93
C LEU A 999 -23.96 -31.51 17.62
N SER A 1000 -24.64 -30.96 18.62
CA SER A 1000 -25.40 -29.71 18.51
C SER A 1000 -24.48 -28.50 18.40
N ASN A 1001 -24.96 -27.38 17.84
CA ASN A 1001 -24.22 -26.11 17.75
C ASN A 1001 -23.59 -25.69 19.08
N ARG A 1002 -24.25 -25.97 20.18
CA ARG A 1002 -23.75 -25.68 21.52
C ARG A 1002 -22.56 -26.57 21.92
N GLU A 1003 -22.61 -27.84 21.59
CA GLU A 1003 -21.51 -28.78 21.88
C GLU A 1003 -20.33 -28.55 20.94
N ILE A 1004 -20.60 -28.23 19.67
CA ILE A 1004 -19.57 -27.79 18.70
C ILE A 1004 -18.85 -26.52 19.19
N ALA A 1005 -19.64 -25.54 19.66
CA ALA A 1005 -19.12 -24.31 20.21
C ALA A 1005 -18.20 -24.56 21.42
N GLN A 1006 -18.60 -25.45 22.34
CA GLN A 1006 -17.78 -25.83 23.50
C GLN A 1006 -16.51 -26.57 23.09
N ARG A 1007 -16.59 -27.49 22.12
CA ARG A 1007 -15.46 -28.32 21.70
C ARG A 1007 -14.42 -27.54 20.89
N LEU A 1008 -14.87 -26.55 20.09
CA LEU A 1008 -14.01 -25.73 19.26
C LEU A 1008 -13.67 -24.38 19.89
N PHE A 1009 -14.12 -24.15 21.15
CA PHE A 1009 -13.89 -22.94 21.93
C PHE A 1009 -14.35 -21.64 21.20
N ILE A 1010 -15.53 -21.71 20.53
CA ILE A 1010 -16.15 -20.55 19.84
C ILE A 1010 -17.59 -20.34 20.35
N SER A 1011 -18.21 -19.22 19.93
CA SER A 1011 -19.59 -18.95 20.31
C SER A 1011 -20.58 -19.87 19.53
N GLU A 1012 -21.71 -20.23 20.16
CA GLU A 1012 -22.78 -21.00 19.53
C GLU A 1012 -23.33 -20.27 18.27
N ARG A 1013 -23.26 -18.94 18.29
CA ARG A 1013 -23.66 -18.08 17.17
C ARG A 1013 -22.65 -18.15 16.01
N THR A 1014 -21.37 -18.23 16.30
CA THR A 1014 -20.31 -18.43 15.29
C THR A 1014 -20.50 -19.77 14.59
N VAL A 1015 -20.81 -20.84 15.33
CA VAL A 1015 -21.13 -22.14 14.72
C VAL A 1015 -22.37 -22.04 13.83
N ALA A 1016 -23.42 -21.34 14.27
CA ALA A 1016 -24.65 -21.20 13.49
C ALA A 1016 -24.42 -20.46 12.16
N VAL A 1017 -23.52 -19.47 12.12
CA VAL A 1017 -23.16 -18.75 10.89
C VAL A 1017 -22.41 -19.64 9.91
N HIS A 1018 -21.50 -20.49 10.39
CA HIS A 1018 -20.74 -21.41 9.52
C HIS A 1018 -21.55 -22.64 9.06
N VAL A 1019 -22.62 -22.99 9.78
CA VAL A 1019 -23.50 -24.12 9.42
C VAL A 1019 -24.64 -23.70 8.50
N SER A 1020 -25.02 -22.43 8.49
CA SER A 1020 -26.04 -21.88 7.60
C SER A 1020 -25.49 -21.47 6.24
#